data_bf76104e0e80e3cd8390b907289dd876
#
_entry.id   bf76104e0e80e3cd8390b907289dd876
#
_cell.length_a   1.000
_cell.length_b   1.000
_cell.length_c   1.000
_cell.angle_alpha   90.00
_cell.angle_beta   90.00
_cell.angle_gamma   90.00
#
_symmetry.space_group_name_H-M   'P 1'
#
loop_
_entity.id
_entity.type
_entity.pdbx_description
1 polymer ?
#
loop_
_entity_poly.entity_id
_entity_poly.type
_entity_poly.pdbx_seq_one_letter_code
_entity_poly.pdbx_strand_id
1 'polypeptide(L)'
;LKSLKAFLLVWILMAVAFVPAGAVPYETYTYDFWNNPVPSPHAYVPIRVVDGQELGIGGFKTPQDIFAIDDHIYVVDSGNSRIVHLTREWQVVRIIDSFDNTGIQDKFRNPRGIHVDAAGNMYVADRDNGRIVVLDRDAALRQIITSPAETHADLFTSDFRFRPDKLGVDQYGTIYVVSAGVYDGIMEFDIFGEFQGFVGAPRVHPTLADYIWRLIGTKEQKERMKLFLPVEHSNVHVDYRGFIYATATGGEISAEDKIRRINTSGVDRLMRISWSPPIGDFPDVTSSIFVDVVSREHDIYSILDRANGRIFTYSSTGHLLYAFGALGEVQGAFTNPAGLTELDQHLLVLDSIKNSITVFAPTEYMQLIHNAIAKYSMGNYDAATENWYRVLELNSNFDLAYTGIGNAHFMKGEYAEAMRNYRLANDRQNYSEAYRYYRKQVTEKYFGFFMAAVVILIIYVLFFATSKKSEQSVVEAKAQQAATYDLVQTWEEMKRRPLRIQLKRIWYGLSFALKLMVSPLQGFWDLKYEKRGNLPTAIILIILLVVSYLIMYQYSGFIFNTRDPRYLNLVSESISILVPIMMWAAINWSLTTLMNGKGTFKDILIATGYSFTPLILVLIPMTIVSNYLAADEGAFYYLVLSIALVWSLFLLFFSTMVTHEYSLGATIGVTLLILVGIGITMFIALLFVDIVLQLFAFIGEVYRELAFRL
;
A
#
# COMPACT_ATOMS: atom_id res chain seq x y z
N LEU A 1 19.67 58.40 9.03
CA LEU A 1 20.38 57.48 8.07
C LEU A 1 21.42 56.59 8.78
N LYS A 2 22.21 57.11 9.75
CA LYS A 2 23.22 56.32 10.49
C LYS A 2 22.56 55.27 11.43
N SER A 3 21.46 55.60 12.06
CA SER A 3 20.70 54.67 12.96
C SER A 3 19.99 53.54 12.17
N LEU A 4 19.53 53.85 10.96
CA LEU A 4 18.88 52.84 10.11
C LEU A 4 19.90 51.82 9.57
N LYS A 5 21.13 52.31 9.21
CA LYS A 5 22.24 51.41 8.80
C LYS A 5 22.74 50.54 9.96
N ALA A 6 22.79 51.06 11.17
CA ALA A 6 23.14 50.25 12.37
C ALA A 6 22.05 49.21 12.70
N PHE A 7 20.78 49.56 12.55
CA PHE A 7 19.67 48.63 12.75
C PHE A 7 19.65 47.53 11.68
N LEU A 8 19.90 47.87 10.42
CA LEU A 8 20.01 46.89 9.34
C LEU A 8 21.22 45.98 9.51
N LEU A 9 22.35 46.50 9.99
CA LEU A 9 23.57 45.72 10.25
C LEU A 9 23.36 44.74 11.40
N VAL A 10 22.66 45.16 12.46
CA VAL A 10 22.27 44.28 13.60
C VAL A 10 21.28 43.19 13.14
N TRP A 11 20.34 43.55 12.24
CA TRP A 11 19.41 42.57 11.67
C TRP A 11 20.10 41.56 10.76
N ILE A 12 21.05 41.97 9.94
CA ILE A 12 21.87 41.09 9.11
C ILE A 12 22.78 40.23 9.98
N LEU A 13 23.39 40.77 11.03
CA LEU A 13 24.19 40.02 11.99
C LEU A 13 23.35 39.02 12.79
N MET A 14 22.11 39.34 13.17
CA MET A 14 21.17 38.38 13.78
C MET A 14 20.70 37.32 12.79
N ALA A 15 20.44 37.65 11.53
CA ALA A 15 20.08 36.69 10.50
C ALA A 15 21.23 35.73 10.15
N VAL A 16 22.49 36.20 10.24
CA VAL A 16 23.67 35.34 10.04
C VAL A 16 23.99 34.49 11.28
N ALA A 17 23.60 34.95 12.47
CA ALA A 17 23.77 34.16 13.72
C ALA A 17 22.75 33.03 13.90
N PHE A 18 21.67 33.00 13.12
CA PHE A 18 20.71 31.90 13.03
C PHE A 18 20.97 30.99 11.82
N VAL A 19 22.21 30.59 11.59
CA VAL A 19 22.46 29.34 10.87
C VAL A 19 22.28 28.24 11.90
N PRO A 20 21.21 27.43 11.84
CA PRO A 20 21.11 26.29 12.74
C PRO A 20 22.33 25.41 12.49
N ALA A 21 23.19 25.31 13.50
CA ALA A 21 24.28 24.37 13.48
C ALA A 21 23.67 22.97 13.29
N GLY A 22 23.84 22.37 12.10
CA GLY A 22 23.42 21.02 11.82
C GLY A 22 22.19 20.84 10.90
N ALA A 23 21.94 21.76 9.97
CA ALA A 23 20.97 21.47 8.91
C ALA A 23 21.44 20.28 8.08
N VAL A 24 20.80 19.13 8.24
CA VAL A 24 21.06 17.95 7.44
C VAL A 24 20.53 18.20 6.02
N PRO A 25 21.26 17.86 4.95
CA PRO A 25 20.95 18.24 3.57
C PRO A 25 19.79 17.44 2.95
N TYR A 26 19.08 16.66 3.71
CA TYR A 26 17.97 15.81 3.25
C TYR A 26 16.79 15.89 4.19
N GLU A 27 15.60 15.66 3.64
CA GLU A 27 14.37 15.49 4.41
C GLU A 27 14.27 14.06 4.94
N THR A 28 13.81 13.92 6.18
CA THR A 28 13.44 12.64 6.76
C THR A 28 11.93 12.52 6.80
N TYR A 29 11.42 11.35 6.51
CA TYR A 29 9.99 11.10 6.43
C TYR A 29 9.64 9.67 6.80
N THR A 30 8.38 9.47 7.08
CA THR A 30 7.69 8.18 7.10
C THR A 30 6.47 8.27 6.19
N TYR A 31 5.70 7.19 6.06
CA TYR A 31 4.44 7.20 5.34
C TYR A 31 3.27 7.11 6.31
N ASP A 32 2.21 7.92 6.03
CA ASP A 32 0.93 7.73 6.69
C ASP A 32 0.21 6.49 6.11
N PHE A 33 -0.91 6.13 6.70
CA PHE A 33 -1.73 5.01 6.23
C PHE A 33 -2.11 5.10 4.74
N TRP A 34 -2.13 6.30 4.19
CA TRP A 34 -2.51 6.56 2.79
C TRP A 34 -1.31 6.61 1.83
N ASN A 35 -0.12 6.23 2.30
CA ASN A 35 1.14 6.30 1.55
C ASN A 35 1.55 7.72 1.13
N ASN A 36 1.11 8.76 1.86
CA ASN A 36 1.68 10.08 1.67
C ASN A 36 2.92 10.23 2.53
N PRO A 37 4.01 10.81 2.00
CA PRO A 37 5.18 11.10 2.81
C PRO A 37 4.85 12.15 3.86
N VAL A 38 5.16 11.85 5.11
CA VAL A 38 4.96 12.74 6.27
C VAL A 38 6.31 13.04 6.87
N PRO A 39 6.69 14.32 7.03
CA PRO A 39 7.95 14.70 7.65
C PRO A 39 8.12 14.05 9.04
N SER A 40 9.31 13.55 9.31
CA SER A 40 9.67 12.97 10.61
C SER A 40 10.96 13.60 11.14
N PRO A 41 11.19 13.57 12.46
CA PRO A 41 12.49 13.92 13.03
C PRO A 41 13.61 13.05 12.44
N HIS A 42 14.83 13.55 12.42
CA HIS A 42 15.97 12.77 11.97
C HIS A 42 16.19 11.57 12.89
N ALA A 43 16.13 10.36 12.33
CA ALA A 43 16.46 9.14 13.04
C ALA A 43 17.98 8.96 13.12
N TYR A 44 18.70 9.42 12.11
CA TYR A 44 20.15 9.41 12.03
C TYR A 44 20.66 10.75 11.52
N VAL A 45 21.87 11.13 11.99
CA VAL A 45 22.58 12.33 11.55
C VAL A 45 23.99 11.97 11.12
N PRO A 46 24.51 12.50 10.00
CA PRO A 46 25.88 12.24 9.56
C PRO A 46 26.85 12.99 10.46
N ILE A 47 27.78 12.27 11.09
CA ILE A 47 28.75 12.83 12.03
C ILE A 47 30.17 12.89 11.46
N ARG A 48 30.51 12.00 10.53
CA ARG A 48 31.85 11.89 9.98
C ARG A 48 31.82 11.30 8.58
N VAL A 49 32.76 11.71 7.77
CA VAL A 49 33.09 11.08 6.48
C VAL A 49 34.52 10.61 6.58
N VAL A 50 34.79 9.36 6.27
CA VAL A 50 36.13 8.75 6.30
C VAL A 50 36.52 8.33 4.90
N ASP A 51 37.68 8.76 4.46
CA ASP A 51 38.25 8.35 3.19
C ASP A 51 39.67 7.73 3.36
N GLY A 52 40.18 7.16 2.30
CA GLY A 52 41.48 6.50 2.35
C GLY A 52 42.65 7.48 2.55
N GLN A 53 42.50 8.77 2.28
CA GLN A 53 43.53 9.77 2.52
C GLN A 53 43.64 10.06 4.01
N GLU A 54 42.50 10.26 4.69
CA GLU A 54 42.44 10.42 6.14
C GLU A 54 43.07 9.23 6.88
N LEU A 55 42.88 8.01 6.36
CA LEU A 55 43.44 6.78 6.91
C LEU A 55 44.95 6.58 6.62
N GLY A 56 45.55 7.42 5.79
CA GLY A 56 46.96 7.33 5.40
C GLY A 56 47.32 6.13 4.50
N ILE A 57 46.30 5.51 3.86
CA ILE A 57 46.47 4.30 3.01
C ILE A 57 46.39 4.59 1.49
N GLY A 58 46.42 5.87 1.12
CA GLY A 58 46.06 6.30 -0.20
C GLY A 58 44.54 6.26 -0.40
N GLY A 59 44.01 6.87 -1.45
CA GLY A 59 42.55 6.91 -1.68
C GLY A 59 41.94 5.51 -1.87
N PHE A 60 40.74 5.29 -1.41
CA PHE A 60 39.90 4.19 -1.91
C PHE A 60 39.67 4.38 -3.42
N LYS A 61 39.40 3.29 -4.11
CA LYS A 61 39.11 3.27 -5.53
C LYS A 61 37.93 2.36 -5.81
N THR A 62 36.78 2.95 -6.13
CA THR A 62 35.53 2.24 -6.39
C THR A 62 35.26 1.10 -5.38
N PRO A 63 35.26 1.38 -4.07
CA PRO A 63 34.99 0.38 -3.07
C PRO A 63 33.55 -0.15 -3.22
N GLN A 64 33.32 -1.46 -2.97
CA GLN A 64 32.05 -2.09 -3.31
C GLN A 64 31.33 -2.73 -2.13
N ASP A 65 32.04 -2.98 -1.02
CA ASP A 65 31.42 -3.58 0.15
C ASP A 65 32.07 -3.08 1.45
N ILE A 66 31.28 -3.10 2.51
CA ILE A 66 31.72 -2.79 3.87
C ILE A 66 31.04 -3.74 4.84
N PHE A 67 31.78 -4.32 5.74
CA PHE A 67 31.28 -5.21 6.77
C PHE A 67 31.87 -4.83 8.12
N ALA A 68 31.01 -4.77 9.15
CA ALA A 68 31.45 -4.52 10.52
C ALA A 68 30.98 -5.65 11.43
N ILE A 69 31.86 -6.06 12.31
CA ILE A 69 31.62 -7.06 13.35
C ILE A 69 32.45 -6.72 14.59
N ASP A 70 31.82 -6.77 15.76
CA ASP A 70 32.42 -6.37 17.03
C ASP A 70 33.08 -4.98 16.94
N ASP A 71 34.38 -4.86 17.13
CA ASP A 71 35.12 -3.60 17.05
C ASP A 71 35.94 -3.47 15.74
N HIS A 72 35.57 -4.22 14.70
CA HIS A 72 36.32 -4.27 13.45
C HIS A 72 35.47 -3.89 12.25
N ILE A 73 36.06 -3.15 11.31
CA ILE A 73 35.47 -2.73 10.04
C ILE A 73 36.33 -3.25 8.90
N TYR A 74 35.73 -3.87 7.92
CA TYR A 74 36.38 -4.39 6.72
C TYR A 74 35.80 -3.69 5.49
N VAL A 75 36.68 -3.13 4.65
CA VAL A 75 36.30 -2.42 3.42
C VAL A 75 36.88 -3.15 2.23
N VAL A 76 36.03 -3.50 1.27
CA VAL A 76 36.45 -4.10 0.00
C VAL A 76 36.76 -2.96 -0.98
N ASP A 77 38.04 -2.65 -1.10
CA ASP A 77 38.57 -1.61 -2.00
C ASP A 77 38.85 -2.22 -3.41
N SER A 78 37.79 -2.46 -4.15
CA SER A 78 37.77 -3.29 -5.36
C SER A 78 38.68 -2.78 -6.45
N GLY A 79 38.72 -1.48 -6.72
CA GLY A 79 39.56 -0.90 -7.74
C GLY A 79 41.04 -0.90 -7.41
N ASN A 80 41.40 -1.05 -6.14
CA ASN A 80 42.78 -1.29 -5.66
C ASN A 80 43.04 -2.79 -5.41
N SER A 81 42.07 -3.67 -5.62
CA SER A 81 42.16 -5.13 -5.41
C SER A 81 42.67 -5.51 -4.03
N ARG A 82 42.16 -4.86 -2.97
CA ARG A 82 42.57 -5.07 -1.59
C ARG A 82 41.40 -5.05 -0.61
N ILE A 83 41.57 -5.65 0.56
CA ILE A 83 40.70 -5.52 1.71
C ILE A 83 41.40 -4.65 2.75
N VAL A 84 40.70 -3.64 3.27
CA VAL A 84 41.24 -2.78 4.33
C VAL A 84 40.51 -3.13 5.62
N HIS A 85 41.30 -3.58 6.64
CA HIS A 85 40.81 -3.91 7.97
C HIS A 85 41.15 -2.78 8.93
N LEU A 86 40.10 -2.22 9.57
CA LEU A 86 40.18 -1.10 10.48
C LEU A 86 39.59 -1.46 11.85
N THR A 87 40.04 -0.74 12.88
CA THR A 87 39.39 -0.76 14.19
C THR A 87 38.17 0.20 14.17
N ARG A 88 37.34 0.11 15.23
CA ARG A 88 36.26 1.03 15.52
C ARG A 88 36.69 2.51 15.57
N GLU A 89 37.93 2.78 16.03
CA GLU A 89 38.52 4.11 16.10
C GLU A 89 39.13 4.57 14.75
N TRP A 90 38.87 3.80 13.67
CA TRP A 90 39.37 4.07 12.32
C TRP A 90 40.89 3.95 12.19
N GLN A 91 41.54 3.13 13.03
CA GLN A 91 42.94 2.80 12.88
C GLN A 91 43.11 1.61 11.94
N VAL A 92 44.09 1.71 11.05
CA VAL A 92 44.40 0.63 10.11
C VAL A 92 45.06 -0.51 10.85
N VAL A 93 44.38 -1.64 10.92
CA VAL A 93 44.96 -2.90 11.49
C VAL A 93 45.83 -3.56 10.42
N ARG A 94 45.29 -3.69 9.21
CA ARG A 94 45.96 -4.41 8.11
C ARG A 94 45.37 -4.03 6.76
N ILE A 95 46.22 -4.10 5.73
CA ILE A 95 45.82 -4.05 4.32
C ILE A 95 46.15 -5.42 3.72
N ILE A 96 45.17 -6.10 3.14
CA ILE A 96 45.30 -7.42 2.55
C ILE A 96 45.12 -7.28 1.03
N ASP A 97 46.19 -7.30 0.26
CA ASP A 97 46.20 -7.26 -1.20
C ASP A 97 46.62 -8.60 -1.83
N SER A 98 47.25 -9.48 -1.01
CA SER A 98 47.76 -10.77 -1.40
C SER A 98 47.78 -11.72 -0.20
N PHE A 99 47.84 -13.01 -0.47
CA PHE A 99 47.95 -14.08 0.54
C PHE A 99 48.84 -15.21 0.04
N ASP A 100 49.41 -15.98 0.95
CA ASP A 100 50.24 -17.14 0.60
C ASP A 100 49.33 -18.33 0.20
N ASN A 101 49.48 -18.78 -1.03
CA ASN A 101 48.81 -19.96 -1.56
C ASN A 101 49.89 -21.05 -1.83
N THR A 102 50.18 -21.85 -0.81
CA THR A 102 51.18 -22.95 -0.86
C THR A 102 52.56 -22.51 -1.36
N GLY A 103 53.05 -21.38 -0.84
CA GLY A 103 54.36 -20.81 -1.17
C GLY A 103 54.35 -19.85 -2.37
N ILE A 104 53.20 -19.60 -2.97
CA ILE A 104 53.02 -18.64 -4.06
C ILE A 104 52.21 -17.46 -3.54
N GLN A 105 52.69 -16.23 -3.73
CA GLN A 105 51.93 -15.02 -3.44
C GLN A 105 50.79 -14.84 -4.45
N ASP A 106 49.57 -15.14 -4.04
CA ASP A 106 48.33 -14.99 -4.85
C ASP A 106 47.65 -13.65 -4.50
N LYS A 107 46.95 -13.06 -5.47
CA LYS A 107 46.34 -11.73 -5.34
C LYS A 107 44.84 -11.74 -5.67
N PHE A 108 44.11 -10.84 -5.02
CA PHE A 108 42.76 -10.55 -5.40
C PHE A 108 42.70 -9.85 -6.76
N ARG A 109 41.58 -10.02 -7.44
CA ARG A 109 41.26 -9.31 -8.68
C ARG A 109 39.79 -8.83 -8.66
N ASN A 110 39.64 -7.51 -8.43
CA ASN A 110 38.30 -6.88 -8.33
C ASN A 110 37.41 -7.60 -7.30
N PRO A 111 37.83 -7.77 -6.03
CA PRO A 111 36.98 -8.35 -4.98
C PRO A 111 35.73 -7.47 -4.81
N ARG A 112 34.57 -8.10 -4.56
CA ARG A 112 33.27 -7.38 -4.55
C ARG A 112 32.53 -7.48 -3.23
N GLY A 113 32.62 -8.58 -2.54
CA GLY A 113 31.90 -8.84 -1.30
C GLY A 113 32.77 -9.38 -0.22
N ILE A 114 32.42 -9.12 1.05
CA ILE A 114 33.11 -9.69 2.21
C ILE A 114 32.10 -10.04 3.30
N HIS A 115 32.31 -11.18 3.95
CA HIS A 115 31.67 -11.53 5.20
C HIS A 115 32.75 -12.00 6.19
N VAL A 116 32.57 -11.65 7.46
CA VAL A 116 33.51 -12.11 8.53
C VAL A 116 32.66 -12.80 9.58
N ASP A 117 33.01 -14.04 9.88
CA ASP A 117 32.33 -14.83 10.90
C ASP A 117 32.76 -14.46 12.33
N ALA A 118 32.09 -14.98 13.35
CA ALA A 118 32.40 -14.73 14.76
C ALA A 118 33.78 -15.26 15.18
N ALA A 119 34.42 -16.18 14.43
CA ALA A 119 35.75 -16.64 14.65
C ALA A 119 36.81 -15.73 14.01
N GLY A 120 36.39 -14.74 13.23
CA GLY A 120 37.25 -13.82 12.50
C GLY A 120 37.73 -14.34 11.14
N ASN A 121 37.13 -15.42 10.63
CA ASN A 121 37.42 -15.87 9.27
C ASN A 121 36.77 -14.94 8.26
N MET A 122 37.54 -14.51 7.26
CA MET A 122 37.15 -13.60 6.21
C MET A 122 36.81 -14.38 4.94
N TYR A 123 35.58 -14.28 4.47
CA TYR A 123 35.10 -14.84 3.20
C TYR A 123 35.07 -13.72 2.18
N VAL A 124 35.85 -13.79 1.12
CA VAL A 124 36.03 -12.74 0.12
C VAL A 124 35.55 -13.22 -1.25
N ALA A 125 34.58 -12.53 -1.83
CA ALA A 125 34.16 -12.76 -3.21
C ALA A 125 35.14 -12.14 -4.19
N ASP A 126 36.09 -12.95 -4.66
CA ASP A 126 37.17 -12.58 -5.61
C ASP A 126 36.69 -12.75 -7.04
N ARG A 127 35.87 -11.76 -7.47
CA ARG A 127 34.95 -11.82 -8.62
C ARG A 127 35.66 -12.18 -9.93
N ASP A 128 36.69 -11.40 -10.31
CA ASP A 128 37.32 -11.55 -11.62
C ASP A 128 38.30 -12.73 -11.70
N ASN A 129 38.66 -13.31 -10.53
CA ASN A 129 39.32 -14.61 -10.44
C ASN A 129 38.30 -15.77 -10.37
N GLY A 130 36.99 -15.50 -10.27
CA GLY A 130 35.93 -16.51 -10.30
C GLY A 130 35.98 -17.46 -9.11
N ARG A 131 36.26 -16.96 -7.90
CA ARG A 131 36.45 -17.79 -6.70
C ARG A 131 36.02 -17.05 -5.43
N ILE A 132 35.81 -17.79 -4.35
CA ILE A 132 35.72 -17.27 -2.99
C ILE A 132 36.98 -17.65 -2.26
N VAL A 133 37.62 -16.70 -1.59
CA VAL A 133 38.83 -16.91 -0.79
C VAL A 133 38.44 -16.82 0.67
N VAL A 134 38.74 -17.86 1.44
CA VAL A 134 38.55 -17.90 2.90
C VAL A 134 39.89 -17.74 3.57
N LEU A 135 40.03 -16.65 4.32
CA LEU A 135 41.24 -16.36 5.12
C LEU A 135 40.88 -16.46 6.61
N ASP A 136 41.83 -16.82 7.42
CA ASP A 136 41.66 -16.75 8.86
C ASP A 136 41.84 -15.31 9.41
N ARG A 137 41.74 -15.18 10.74
CA ARG A 137 41.88 -13.88 11.42
C ARG A 137 43.25 -13.21 11.15
N ASP A 138 44.29 -14.01 10.87
CA ASP A 138 45.66 -13.53 10.59
C ASP A 138 45.90 -13.29 9.09
N ALA A 139 44.88 -13.43 8.26
CA ALA A 139 44.89 -13.38 6.80
C ALA A 139 45.68 -14.53 6.15
N ALA A 140 45.86 -15.66 6.85
CA ALA A 140 46.37 -16.86 6.26
C ALA A 140 45.27 -17.60 5.49
N LEU A 141 45.62 -18.18 4.35
CA LEU A 141 44.67 -18.92 3.50
C LEU A 141 44.18 -20.19 4.22
N ARG A 142 42.85 -20.31 4.32
CA ARG A 142 42.18 -21.53 4.78
C ARG A 142 41.64 -22.36 3.63
N GLN A 143 40.99 -21.71 2.68
CA GLN A 143 40.30 -22.41 1.61
C GLN A 143 40.10 -21.50 0.39
N ILE A 144 40.04 -22.09 -0.80
CA ILE A 144 39.58 -21.47 -2.04
C ILE A 144 38.42 -22.29 -2.56
N ILE A 145 37.27 -21.65 -2.78
CA ILE A 145 36.08 -22.24 -3.36
C ILE A 145 36.01 -21.79 -4.82
N THR A 146 36.09 -22.75 -5.74
CA THR A 146 36.07 -22.50 -7.19
C THR A 146 34.69 -22.64 -7.79
N SER A 147 34.57 -22.54 -9.10
CA SER A 147 33.32 -22.62 -9.81
C SER A 147 32.60 -23.94 -9.58
N PRO A 148 31.32 -23.96 -9.17
CA PRO A 148 30.58 -25.21 -8.99
C PRO A 148 30.27 -25.92 -10.34
N ALA A 149 30.41 -25.23 -11.47
CA ALA A 149 30.27 -25.86 -12.78
C ALA A 149 31.35 -26.91 -13.09
N GLU A 150 32.44 -26.93 -12.33
CA GLU A 150 33.49 -27.96 -12.46
C GLU A 150 33.02 -29.33 -11.94
N THR A 151 32.15 -29.31 -10.91
CA THR A 151 31.63 -30.53 -10.27
C THR A 151 30.17 -30.84 -10.65
N HIS A 152 29.38 -29.82 -11.04
CA HIS A 152 27.95 -29.92 -11.34
C HIS A 152 27.64 -29.33 -12.74
N ALA A 153 28.35 -29.78 -13.75
CA ALA A 153 28.23 -29.28 -15.13
C ALA A 153 26.81 -29.38 -15.72
N ASP A 154 25.99 -30.28 -15.21
CA ASP A 154 24.60 -30.49 -15.63
C ASP A 154 23.63 -29.37 -15.16
N LEU A 155 24.00 -28.63 -14.12
CA LEU A 155 23.20 -27.53 -13.59
C LEU A 155 23.55 -26.17 -14.18
N PHE A 156 24.64 -26.07 -14.92
CA PHE A 156 25.15 -24.82 -15.47
C PHE A 156 25.28 -24.87 -17.00
N THR A 157 25.05 -23.72 -17.65
CA THR A 157 25.26 -23.61 -19.10
C THR A 157 26.75 -23.64 -19.45
N SER A 158 27.10 -24.03 -20.66
CA SER A 158 28.50 -24.14 -21.09
C SER A 158 29.27 -22.82 -21.13
N ASP A 159 28.57 -21.71 -21.13
CA ASP A 159 29.11 -20.35 -21.10
C ASP A 159 29.09 -19.73 -19.69
N PHE A 160 28.64 -20.49 -18.68
CA PHE A 160 28.60 -20.02 -17.29
C PHE A 160 30.00 -19.64 -16.81
N ARG A 161 30.06 -18.48 -16.14
CA ARG A 161 31.25 -18.00 -15.45
C ARG A 161 30.91 -17.65 -14.02
N PHE A 162 31.55 -18.30 -13.09
CA PHE A 162 31.37 -17.97 -11.67
C PHE A 162 31.94 -16.58 -11.39
N ARG A 163 31.07 -15.63 -11.01
CA ARG A 163 31.40 -14.25 -10.70
C ARG A 163 30.72 -13.84 -9.38
N PRO A 164 31.27 -14.27 -8.24
CA PRO A 164 30.68 -13.95 -6.95
C PRO A 164 30.76 -12.44 -6.69
N ASP A 165 29.60 -11.84 -6.42
CA ASP A 165 29.50 -10.40 -6.15
C ASP A 165 29.31 -10.13 -4.65
N LYS A 166 28.39 -10.83 -4.01
CA LYS A 166 28.09 -10.69 -2.58
C LYS A 166 27.95 -12.05 -1.94
N LEU A 167 28.24 -12.13 -0.66
CA LEU A 167 28.12 -13.37 0.10
C LEU A 167 27.74 -13.11 1.57
N GLY A 168 27.08 -14.09 2.15
CA GLY A 168 26.74 -14.13 3.57
C GLY A 168 27.02 -15.53 4.10
N VAL A 169 27.40 -15.65 5.36
CA VAL A 169 27.65 -16.93 6.00
C VAL A 169 26.80 -17.03 7.26
N ASP A 170 26.16 -18.17 7.47
CA ASP A 170 25.40 -18.42 8.68
C ASP A 170 26.25 -18.94 9.85
N GLN A 171 25.63 -19.06 11.01
CA GLN A 171 26.33 -19.56 12.23
C GLN A 171 26.81 -21.01 12.12
N TYR A 172 26.37 -21.77 11.11
CA TYR A 172 26.75 -23.14 10.86
C TYR A 172 27.87 -23.27 9.82
N GLY A 173 28.27 -22.15 9.20
CA GLY A 173 29.28 -22.08 8.16
C GLY A 173 28.73 -22.33 6.75
N THR A 174 27.41 -22.33 6.55
CA THR A 174 26.80 -22.38 5.22
C THR A 174 27.00 -21.04 4.52
N ILE A 175 27.51 -21.09 3.28
CA ILE A 175 27.88 -19.90 2.51
C ILE A 175 26.82 -19.65 1.44
N TYR A 176 26.20 -18.49 1.47
CA TYR A 176 25.21 -18.03 0.49
C TYR A 176 25.86 -17.00 -0.42
N VAL A 177 25.79 -17.22 -1.73
CA VAL A 177 26.53 -16.42 -2.72
C VAL A 177 25.60 -15.89 -3.79
N VAL A 178 25.63 -14.59 -4.00
CA VAL A 178 25.06 -13.93 -5.18
C VAL A 178 26.16 -13.83 -6.23
N SER A 179 25.94 -14.44 -7.39
CA SER A 179 26.87 -14.42 -8.51
C SER A 179 26.23 -13.78 -9.73
N ALA A 180 26.96 -12.87 -10.39
CA ALA A 180 26.45 -12.19 -11.58
C ALA A 180 26.09 -13.18 -12.70
N GLY A 181 24.90 -12.96 -13.30
CA GLY A 181 24.36 -13.80 -14.36
C GLY A 181 23.72 -15.10 -13.89
N VAL A 182 23.49 -15.25 -12.58
CA VAL A 182 22.75 -16.38 -11.99
C VAL A 182 21.32 -15.93 -11.69
N TYR A 183 20.37 -16.61 -12.29
CA TYR A 183 18.94 -16.30 -12.20
C TYR A 183 18.15 -17.38 -11.43
N ASP A 184 18.78 -18.52 -11.15
CA ASP A 184 18.13 -19.66 -10.49
C ASP A 184 17.98 -19.46 -8.97
N GLY A 185 18.57 -18.41 -8.42
CA GLY A 185 18.52 -18.08 -7.00
C GLY A 185 19.89 -17.74 -6.42
N ILE A 186 19.98 -17.79 -5.10
CA ILE A 186 21.22 -17.62 -4.33
C ILE A 186 21.90 -18.98 -4.29
N MET A 187 23.19 -19.04 -4.64
CA MET A 187 23.98 -20.26 -4.59
C MET A 187 24.30 -20.61 -3.15
N GLU A 188 24.10 -21.85 -2.74
CA GLU A 188 24.38 -22.38 -1.41
C GLU A 188 25.58 -23.32 -1.46
N PHE A 189 26.56 -23.10 -0.57
CA PHE A 189 27.69 -23.95 -0.37
C PHE A 189 27.78 -24.35 1.10
N ASP A 190 28.22 -25.57 1.38
CA ASP A 190 28.45 -25.99 2.74
C ASP A 190 29.77 -25.43 3.31
N ILE A 191 30.09 -25.76 4.57
CA ILE A 191 31.32 -25.35 5.26
C ILE A 191 32.62 -25.84 4.57
N PHE A 192 32.50 -26.88 3.73
CA PHE A 192 33.63 -27.41 2.96
C PHE A 192 33.76 -26.77 1.58
N GLY A 193 32.83 -25.83 1.23
CA GLY A 193 32.78 -25.18 -0.06
C GLY A 193 32.16 -26.02 -1.17
N GLU A 194 31.48 -27.11 -0.83
CA GLU A 194 30.77 -27.95 -1.79
C GLU A 194 29.39 -27.34 -2.11
N PHE A 195 29.09 -27.22 -3.38
CA PHE A 195 27.82 -26.65 -3.85
C PHE A 195 26.64 -27.56 -3.51
N GLN A 196 25.65 -27.04 -2.85
CA GLN A 196 24.45 -27.75 -2.40
C GLN A 196 23.22 -27.49 -3.28
N GLY A 197 23.15 -26.32 -3.92
CA GLY A 197 22.01 -25.95 -4.77
C GLY A 197 21.73 -24.44 -4.81
N PHE A 198 20.49 -24.12 -5.19
CA PHE A 198 20.01 -22.74 -5.24
C PHE A 198 18.87 -22.54 -4.23
N VAL A 199 18.91 -21.44 -3.49
CA VAL A 199 17.89 -21.04 -2.52
C VAL A 199 17.20 -19.76 -2.99
N GLY A 200 15.88 -19.68 -2.79
CA GLY A 200 15.14 -18.45 -2.99
C GLY A 200 15.00 -18.00 -4.44
N ALA A 201 14.82 -18.94 -5.38
CA ALA A 201 14.58 -18.61 -6.78
C ALA A 201 13.52 -17.51 -6.96
N PRO A 202 13.77 -16.49 -7.80
CA PRO A 202 12.82 -15.43 -8.07
C PRO A 202 11.55 -16.00 -8.71
N ARG A 203 10.38 -15.45 -8.30
CA ARG A 203 9.09 -15.86 -8.88
C ARG A 203 8.85 -15.10 -10.17
N VAL A 204 8.51 -15.80 -11.23
CA VAL A 204 8.02 -15.20 -12.47
C VAL A 204 6.51 -15.10 -12.38
N HIS A 205 5.97 -13.89 -12.38
CA HIS A 205 4.52 -13.62 -12.37
C HIS A 205 4.05 -13.19 -13.76
N PRO A 206 3.66 -14.14 -14.67
CA PRO A 206 3.07 -13.75 -15.94
C PRO A 206 1.71 -13.07 -15.68
N THR A 207 1.49 -11.92 -16.31
CA THR A 207 0.19 -11.26 -16.26
C THR A 207 -0.86 -12.02 -17.09
N LEU A 208 -2.14 -11.83 -16.78
CA LEU A 208 -3.24 -12.36 -17.60
C LEU A 208 -3.13 -11.91 -19.07
N ALA A 209 -2.66 -10.69 -19.31
CA ALA A 209 -2.39 -10.17 -20.64
C ALA A 209 -1.31 -10.98 -21.36
N ASP A 210 -0.21 -11.33 -20.68
CA ASP A 210 0.87 -12.15 -21.23
C ASP A 210 0.37 -13.55 -21.62
N TYR A 211 -0.50 -14.13 -20.77
CA TYR A 211 -1.11 -15.42 -21.05
C TYR A 211 -2.01 -15.36 -22.29
N ILE A 212 -2.86 -14.33 -22.40
CA ILE A 212 -3.74 -14.11 -23.54
C ILE A 212 -2.93 -13.87 -24.82
N TRP A 213 -1.89 -13.02 -24.76
CA TRP A 213 -1.01 -12.76 -25.91
C TRP A 213 -0.22 -13.98 -26.35
N ARG A 214 0.22 -14.84 -25.39
CA ARG A 214 0.83 -16.15 -25.75
C ARG A 214 -0.16 -17.08 -26.43
N LEU A 215 -1.45 -16.98 -26.12
CA LEU A 215 -2.49 -17.82 -26.77
C LEU A 215 -2.81 -17.33 -28.18
N ILE A 216 -2.92 -16.02 -28.41
CA ILE A 216 -3.46 -15.39 -29.63
C ILE A 216 -2.35 -14.90 -30.57
N GLY A 217 -1.16 -14.57 -30.05
CA GLY A 217 -0.07 -13.95 -30.80
C GLY A 217 0.48 -14.85 -31.94
N THR A 218 0.87 -14.23 -33.05
CA THR A 218 1.59 -14.91 -34.15
C THR A 218 3.00 -15.34 -33.72
N LYS A 219 3.66 -16.23 -34.50
CA LYS A 219 5.04 -16.67 -34.19
C LYS A 219 6.00 -15.46 -34.07
N GLU A 220 5.92 -14.52 -35.01
CA GLU A 220 6.77 -13.32 -35.01
C GLU A 220 6.46 -12.37 -33.84
N GLN A 221 5.20 -12.30 -33.40
CA GLN A 221 4.82 -11.55 -32.22
C GLN A 221 5.32 -12.23 -30.93
N LYS A 222 5.23 -13.57 -30.85
CA LYS A 222 5.76 -14.35 -29.72
C LYS A 222 7.29 -14.26 -29.61
N GLU A 223 8.00 -14.20 -30.72
CA GLU A 223 9.46 -14.01 -30.78
C GLU A 223 9.88 -12.59 -30.37
N ARG A 224 9.00 -11.59 -30.57
CA ARG A 224 9.20 -10.20 -30.09
C ARG A 224 8.71 -9.94 -28.68
N MET A 225 7.96 -10.87 -28.09
CA MET A 225 7.60 -10.76 -26.68
C MET A 225 8.88 -10.79 -25.87
N LYS A 226 9.06 -9.79 -25.00
CA LYS A 226 10.18 -9.75 -24.07
C LYS A 226 10.28 -11.10 -23.39
N LEU A 227 11.41 -11.79 -23.57
CA LEU A 227 11.78 -12.90 -22.69
C LEU A 227 11.69 -12.35 -21.27
N PHE A 228 10.86 -12.97 -20.43
CA PHE A 228 10.89 -12.68 -19.00
C PHE A 228 12.29 -13.04 -18.51
N LEU A 229 13.17 -12.05 -18.45
CA LEU A 229 14.45 -12.24 -17.80
C LEU A 229 14.14 -12.40 -16.32
N PRO A 230 14.52 -13.52 -15.71
CA PRO A 230 14.42 -13.68 -14.28
C PRO A 230 15.15 -12.53 -13.59
N VAL A 231 14.67 -12.18 -12.43
CA VAL A 231 15.25 -11.12 -11.59
C VAL A 231 16.57 -11.61 -11.03
N GLU A 232 17.62 -10.81 -11.10
CA GLU A 232 18.92 -11.12 -10.53
C GLU A 232 18.99 -10.60 -9.10
N HIS A 233 19.49 -11.43 -8.17
CA HIS A 233 19.78 -10.97 -6.83
C HIS A 233 20.96 -10.00 -6.84
N SER A 234 20.87 -8.92 -6.07
CA SER A 234 21.93 -7.90 -5.96
C SER A 234 22.74 -8.00 -4.68
N ASN A 235 22.14 -8.51 -3.60
CA ASN A 235 22.80 -8.71 -2.33
C ASN A 235 22.20 -9.87 -1.53
N VAL A 236 22.99 -10.38 -0.60
CA VAL A 236 22.60 -11.37 0.40
C VAL A 236 23.18 -10.99 1.75
N HIS A 237 22.34 -10.98 2.78
CA HIS A 237 22.73 -10.78 4.17
C HIS A 237 22.08 -11.85 5.04
N VAL A 238 22.85 -12.47 5.94
CA VAL A 238 22.35 -13.52 6.84
C VAL A 238 22.21 -12.95 8.24
N ASP A 239 21.01 -13.05 8.83
CA ASP A 239 20.79 -12.58 10.19
C ASP A 239 21.27 -13.60 11.25
N TYR A 240 21.34 -13.17 12.51
CA TYR A 240 21.80 -14.00 13.64
C TYR A 240 20.93 -15.25 13.89
N ARG A 241 19.76 -15.37 13.27
CA ARG A 241 18.87 -16.54 13.32
C ARG A 241 18.98 -17.43 12.08
N GLY A 242 19.83 -17.07 11.12
CA GLY A 242 20.02 -17.82 9.89
C GLY A 242 18.97 -17.51 8.80
N PHE A 243 18.17 -16.42 8.94
CA PHE A 243 17.37 -15.95 7.82
C PHE A 243 18.20 -15.18 6.83
N ILE A 244 17.91 -15.39 5.56
CA ILE A 244 18.63 -14.80 4.44
C ILE A 244 17.81 -13.63 3.92
N TYR A 245 18.31 -12.41 4.08
CA TYR A 245 17.76 -11.24 3.39
C TYR A 245 18.41 -11.14 2.02
N ALA A 246 17.58 -11.10 0.99
CA ALA A 246 18.01 -10.98 -0.39
C ALA A 246 17.36 -9.76 -1.04
N THR A 247 18.15 -8.90 -1.64
CA THR A 247 17.67 -7.83 -2.51
C THR A 247 17.82 -8.24 -3.96
N ALA A 248 17.01 -7.64 -4.83
CA ALA A 248 17.03 -7.97 -6.25
C ALA A 248 16.96 -6.71 -7.12
N THR A 249 17.61 -6.78 -8.29
CA THR A 249 17.67 -5.69 -9.28
C THR A 249 17.43 -6.23 -10.68
N GLY A 250 17.01 -5.35 -11.61
CA GLY A 250 16.80 -5.68 -13.02
C GLY A 250 15.32 -5.84 -13.40
N GLY A 251 14.98 -5.78 -14.68
CA GLY A 251 13.66 -6.06 -15.25
C GLY A 251 12.46 -5.35 -14.62
N GLU A 252 11.26 -5.84 -14.88
CA GLU A 252 10.02 -5.48 -14.18
C GLU A 252 9.91 -6.31 -12.89
N ILE A 253 10.59 -5.85 -11.83
CA ILE A 253 10.55 -6.54 -10.53
C ILE A 253 9.22 -6.24 -9.86
N SER A 254 8.52 -7.28 -9.40
CA SER A 254 7.34 -7.07 -8.54
C SER A 254 7.76 -6.40 -7.23
N ALA A 255 6.88 -5.62 -6.65
CA ALA A 255 7.13 -5.00 -5.35
C ALA A 255 7.53 -6.02 -4.27
N GLU A 256 7.03 -7.25 -4.38
CA GLU A 256 7.28 -8.34 -3.44
C GLU A 256 8.68 -8.96 -3.60
N ASP A 257 9.29 -8.86 -4.77
CA ASP A 257 10.59 -9.47 -5.05
C ASP A 257 11.78 -8.53 -4.86
N LYS A 258 11.55 -7.22 -4.64
CA LYS A 258 12.63 -6.24 -4.39
C LYS A 258 13.46 -6.59 -3.17
N ILE A 259 12.81 -7.08 -2.12
CA ILE A 259 13.46 -7.63 -0.92
C ILE A 259 12.69 -8.85 -0.44
N ARG A 260 13.42 -9.89 -0.06
CA ARG A 260 12.89 -11.13 0.50
C ARG A 260 13.65 -11.50 1.76
N ARG A 261 12.98 -12.12 2.72
CA ARG A 261 13.58 -12.74 3.90
C ARG A 261 13.30 -14.23 3.84
N ILE A 262 14.28 -14.99 3.46
CA ILE A 262 14.14 -16.39 3.08
C ILE A 262 14.67 -17.27 4.24
N ASN A 263 13.95 -18.33 4.57
CA ASN A 263 14.47 -19.35 5.47
C ASN A 263 15.35 -20.37 4.68
N THR A 264 16.02 -21.24 5.38
CA THR A 264 16.86 -22.31 4.80
C THR A 264 16.12 -23.23 3.83
N SER A 265 14.79 -23.30 3.89
CA SER A 265 13.97 -24.06 2.93
C SER A 265 13.55 -23.22 1.71
N GLY A 266 14.07 -22.02 1.51
CA GLY A 266 13.76 -21.14 0.37
C GLY A 266 12.42 -20.41 0.46
N VAL A 267 11.71 -20.50 1.60
CA VAL A 267 10.39 -19.85 1.77
C VAL A 267 10.57 -18.43 2.26
N ASP A 268 9.99 -17.48 1.53
CA ASP A 268 9.95 -16.08 1.96
C ASP A 268 9.07 -15.89 3.20
N ARG A 269 9.66 -15.34 4.24
CA ARG A 269 9.05 -15.05 5.54
C ARG A 269 8.96 -13.57 5.86
N LEU A 270 9.29 -12.70 4.90
CA LEU A 270 9.15 -11.27 5.08
C LEU A 270 7.68 -10.91 5.25
N MET A 271 7.35 -10.28 6.35
CA MET A 271 6.00 -9.74 6.54
C MET A 271 5.86 -8.45 5.72
N ARG A 272 4.77 -8.34 4.99
CA ARG A 272 4.45 -7.17 4.16
C ARG A 272 3.07 -6.69 4.52
N ILE A 273 2.96 -5.42 4.82
CA ILE A 273 1.65 -4.81 5.00
C ILE A 273 1.07 -4.56 3.62
N SER A 274 -0.17 -4.97 3.40
CA SER A 274 -0.82 -4.89 2.08
C SER A 274 -0.90 -3.48 1.51
N TRP A 275 -0.97 -2.46 2.36
CA TRP A 275 -1.09 -1.06 1.96
C TRP A 275 0.25 -0.32 1.87
N SER A 276 1.32 -0.81 2.52
CA SER A 276 2.65 -0.20 2.49
C SER A 276 3.75 -1.28 2.56
N PRO A 277 3.94 -2.09 1.50
CA PRO A 277 5.00 -3.08 1.47
C PRO A 277 6.40 -2.41 1.45
N PRO A 278 7.48 -3.11 1.83
CA PRO A 278 8.84 -2.56 1.81
C PRO A 278 9.40 -2.49 0.37
N ILE A 279 9.02 -1.44 -0.35
CA ILE A 279 9.31 -1.27 -1.79
C ILE A 279 10.13 -0.02 -2.11
N GLY A 280 10.46 0.79 -1.11
CA GLY A 280 11.12 2.08 -1.29
C GLY A 280 10.14 3.23 -1.37
N ASP A 281 10.37 4.19 -2.27
CA ASP A 281 9.55 5.39 -2.39
C ASP A 281 8.20 5.18 -3.07
N PHE A 282 7.18 5.85 -2.55
CA PHE A 282 5.86 6.00 -3.15
C PHE A 282 5.73 7.37 -3.84
N PRO A 283 4.93 7.51 -4.89
CA PRO A 283 4.21 6.47 -5.63
C PRO A 283 5.07 5.76 -6.67
N ASP A 284 6.29 6.23 -6.93
CA ASP A 284 7.16 5.67 -7.96
C ASP A 284 7.98 4.48 -7.43
N VAL A 285 7.29 3.35 -7.32
CA VAL A 285 7.86 2.08 -6.86
C VAL A 285 9.00 1.58 -7.76
N THR A 286 9.05 2.03 -9.02
CA THR A 286 10.03 1.55 -10.00
C THR A 286 11.39 2.21 -9.82
N SER A 287 11.44 3.39 -9.19
CA SER A 287 12.67 4.17 -9.04
C SER A 287 13.67 3.60 -8.04
N SER A 288 13.22 2.89 -6.99
CA SER A 288 14.12 2.36 -5.95
C SER A 288 14.87 1.10 -6.38
N ILE A 289 16.19 1.13 -6.24
CA ILE A 289 17.11 0.01 -6.52
C ILE A 289 17.84 -0.37 -5.23
N PHE A 290 17.43 -1.46 -4.61
CA PHE A 290 18.02 -1.95 -3.38
C PHE A 290 19.34 -2.68 -3.63
N VAL A 291 20.38 -2.27 -2.96
CA VAL A 291 21.75 -2.78 -3.18
C VAL A 291 22.37 -3.40 -1.95
N ASP A 292 21.88 -3.08 -0.76
CA ASP A 292 22.38 -3.67 0.47
C ASP A 292 21.30 -3.66 1.56
N VAL A 293 21.45 -4.54 2.54
CA VAL A 293 20.54 -4.67 3.69
C VAL A 293 21.33 -5.07 4.94
N VAL A 294 20.97 -4.46 6.05
CA VAL A 294 21.47 -4.84 7.37
C VAL A 294 20.29 -5.14 8.30
N SER A 295 20.34 -6.26 9.00
CA SER A 295 19.35 -6.68 10.00
C SER A 295 19.86 -6.44 11.42
N ARG A 296 18.91 -6.19 12.34
CA ARG A 296 19.14 -5.98 13.77
C ARG A 296 18.31 -6.92 14.61
N GLU A 297 18.53 -6.85 15.92
CA GLU A 297 17.64 -7.50 16.88
C GLU A 297 16.18 -7.05 16.68
N HIS A 298 15.25 -7.89 17.12
CA HIS A 298 13.80 -7.69 16.99
C HIS A 298 13.30 -7.57 15.54
N ASP A 299 14.07 -8.13 14.58
CA ASP A 299 13.74 -8.14 13.14
C ASP A 299 13.57 -6.74 12.51
N ILE A 300 14.24 -5.74 13.07
CA ILE A 300 14.35 -4.43 12.42
C ILE A 300 15.42 -4.56 11.34
N TYR A 301 15.18 -4.04 10.16
CA TYR A 301 16.14 -4.08 9.07
C TYR A 301 16.19 -2.76 8.30
N SER A 302 17.37 -2.37 7.84
CA SER A 302 17.61 -1.19 7.02
C SER A 302 18.07 -1.60 5.63
N ILE A 303 17.54 -0.93 4.62
CA ILE A 303 17.81 -1.20 3.20
C ILE A 303 18.42 0.05 2.57
N LEU A 304 19.47 -0.13 1.80
CA LEU A 304 20.12 0.94 1.03
C LEU A 304 19.57 1.00 -0.38
N ASP A 305 18.97 2.13 -0.74
CA ASP A 305 18.51 2.44 -2.09
C ASP A 305 19.54 3.28 -2.84
N ARG A 306 20.15 2.67 -3.85
CA ARG A 306 21.15 3.34 -4.67
C ARG A 306 20.55 4.40 -5.59
N ALA A 307 19.35 4.15 -6.13
CA ALA A 307 18.75 5.04 -7.13
C ALA A 307 18.37 6.39 -6.56
N ASN A 308 17.91 6.45 -5.31
CA ASN A 308 17.47 7.67 -4.65
C ASN A 308 18.42 8.13 -3.53
N GLY A 309 19.51 7.36 -3.27
CA GLY A 309 20.46 7.65 -2.20
C GLY A 309 19.81 7.61 -0.82
N ARG A 310 18.86 6.69 -0.59
CA ARG A 310 18.07 6.64 0.64
C ARG A 310 18.30 5.37 1.44
N ILE A 311 18.07 5.47 2.73
CA ILE A 311 18.06 4.33 3.65
C ILE A 311 16.67 4.23 4.24
N PHE A 312 16.01 3.10 4.00
CA PHE A 312 14.70 2.78 4.54
C PHE A 312 14.86 1.79 5.69
N THR A 313 14.31 2.09 6.85
CA THR A 313 14.31 1.16 8.00
C THR A 313 12.90 0.68 8.29
N TYR A 314 12.72 -0.62 8.33
CA TYR A 314 11.44 -1.29 8.52
C TYR A 314 11.42 -2.11 9.81
N SER A 315 10.22 -2.24 10.39
CA SER A 315 9.96 -3.17 11.50
C SER A 315 9.80 -4.61 11.01
N SER A 316 9.77 -5.56 11.93
CA SER A 316 9.46 -6.99 11.67
C SER A 316 8.14 -7.21 10.93
N THR A 317 7.17 -6.31 11.10
CA THR A 317 5.85 -6.36 10.46
C THR A 317 5.81 -5.66 9.09
N GLY A 318 6.93 -5.06 8.65
CA GLY A 318 7.04 -4.37 7.36
C GLY A 318 6.61 -2.90 7.37
N HIS A 319 6.36 -2.30 8.55
CA HIS A 319 6.12 -0.86 8.65
C HIS A 319 7.41 -0.07 8.48
N LEU A 320 7.38 0.99 7.66
CA LEU A 320 8.48 1.94 7.58
C LEU A 320 8.58 2.72 8.88
N LEU A 321 9.71 2.58 9.57
CA LEU A 321 9.99 3.33 10.79
C LEU A 321 10.45 4.75 10.46
N TYR A 322 11.36 4.87 9.51
CA TYR A 322 11.88 6.14 9.00
C TYR A 322 12.66 5.91 7.70
N ALA A 323 12.70 6.94 6.86
CA ALA A 323 13.56 7.02 5.69
C ALA A 323 14.41 8.30 5.77
N PHE A 324 15.67 8.21 5.34
CA PHE A 324 16.61 9.34 5.33
C PHE A 324 17.68 9.17 4.24
N GLY A 325 18.45 10.22 3.99
CA GLY A 325 19.45 10.26 2.93
C GLY A 325 18.92 10.89 1.64
N ALA A 326 19.82 11.26 0.75
CA ALA A 326 19.52 11.82 -0.56
C ALA A 326 20.69 11.60 -1.54
N LEU A 327 20.45 11.83 -2.83
CA LEU A 327 21.51 11.98 -3.81
C LEU A 327 22.12 13.38 -3.71
N GLY A 328 23.44 13.49 -3.83
CA GLY A 328 24.15 14.77 -3.82
C GLY A 328 25.59 14.66 -3.34
N GLU A 329 26.31 15.78 -3.40
CA GLU A 329 27.74 15.86 -3.05
C GLU A 329 28.00 16.24 -1.59
N VAL A 330 27.01 16.75 -0.88
CA VAL A 330 27.14 17.20 0.51
C VAL A 330 27.24 16.05 1.50
N GLN A 331 27.74 16.31 2.70
CA GLN A 331 27.84 15.33 3.77
C GLN A 331 26.44 14.76 4.12
N GLY A 332 26.31 13.46 4.17
CA GLY A 332 25.02 12.77 4.42
C GLY A 332 24.19 12.51 3.17
N ALA A 333 24.61 13.02 2.00
CA ALA A 333 24.07 12.62 0.71
C ALA A 333 25.06 11.72 -0.04
N PHE A 334 24.60 10.98 -1.03
CA PHE A 334 25.36 9.96 -1.75
C PHE A 334 25.37 10.22 -3.25
N THR A 335 26.42 9.72 -3.92
CA THR A 335 26.51 9.73 -5.39
C THR A 335 26.21 8.34 -5.96
N ASN A 336 26.83 7.29 -5.38
CA ASN A 336 26.58 5.89 -5.74
C ASN A 336 26.81 4.99 -4.52
N PRO A 337 25.86 4.95 -3.57
CA PRO A 337 26.00 4.13 -2.38
C PRO A 337 26.03 2.65 -2.76
N ALA A 338 26.97 1.89 -2.18
CA ALA A 338 27.27 0.52 -2.56
C ALA A 338 27.24 -0.49 -1.40
N GLY A 339 27.44 -0.04 -0.17
CA GLY A 339 27.46 -0.92 1.00
C GLY A 339 26.89 -0.23 2.24
N LEU A 340 26.24 -1.01 3.09
CA LEU A 340 25.62 -0.58 4.34
C LEU A 340 25.96 -1.60 5.43
N THR A 341 26.49 -1.12 6.55
CA THR A 341 26.70 -1.97 7.73
C THR A 341 26.42 -1.19 9.00
N GLU A 342 26.32 -1.86 10.12
CA GLU A 342 26.08 -1.25 11.42
C GLU A 342 27.22 -1.59 12.40
N LEU A 343 27.62 -0.58 13.16
CA LEU A 343 28.57 -0.72 14.27
C LEU A 343 28.05 0.10 15.45
N ASP A 344 27.75 -0.53 16.58
CA ASP A 344 27.23 0.14 17.79
C ASP A 344 26.09 1.10 17.52
N GLN A 345 25.05 0.66 16.83
CA GLN A 345 23.89 1.47 16.41
C GLN A 345 24.23 2.59 15.40
N HIS A 346 25.51 2.82 15.08
CA HIS A 346 25.90 3.72 13.98
C HIS A 346 25.75 3.00 12.65
N LEU A 347 25.20 3.69 11.66
CA LEU A 347 25.17 3.18 10.28
C LEU A 347 26.38 3.70 9.51
N LEU A 348 27.08 2.78 8.87
CA LEU A 348 28.20 3.07 8.00
C LEU A 348 27.76 2.85 6.55
N VAL A 349 27.82 3.89 5.74
CA VAL A 349 27.41 3.83 4.33
C VAL A 349 28.61 4.09 3.45
N LEU A 350 28.94 3.13 2.61
CA LEU A 350 30.03 3.20 1.64
C LEU A 350 29.53 3.77 0.32
N ASP A 351 30.19 4.81 -0.18
CA ASP A 351 29.93 5.38 -1.51
C ASP A 351 31.09 5.06 -2.46
N SER A 352 30.78 4.34 -3.52
CA SER A 352 31.81 3.83 -4.45
C SER A 352 32.34 4.88 -5.43
N ILE A 353 31.61 6.00 -5.66
CA ILE A 353 32.06 7.12 -6.50
C ILE A 353 32.76 8.16 -5.63
N LYS A 354 32.20 8.52 -4.47
CA LYS A 354 32.89 9.41 -3.51
C LYS A 354 34.12 8.78 -2.90
N ASN A 355 34.26 7.46 -2.98
CA ASN A 355 35.37 6.71 -2.38
C ASN A 355 35.50 6.98 -0.88
N SER A 356 34.39 7.03 -0.17
CA SER A 356 34.34 7.39 1.24
C SER A 356 33.24 6.63 1.99
N ILE A 357 33.36 6.61 3.29
CA ILE A 357 32.39 6.01 4.22
C ILE A 357 31.76 7.16 5.01
N THR A 358 30.44 7.29 4.96
CA THR A 358 29.70 8.22 5.82
C THR A 358 29.20 7.51 7.06
N VAL A 359 29.54 8.05 8.22
CA VAL A 359 29.13 7.54 9.53
C VAL A 359 27.91 8.31 10.02
N PHE A 360 26.83 7.61 10.29
CA PHE A 360 25.59 8.16 10.81
C PHE A 360 25.40 7.76 12.26
N ALA A 361 25.24 8.73 13.15
CA ALA A 361 24.92 8.49 14.55
C ALA A 361 23.41 8.44 14.77
N PRO A 362 22.93 7.52 15.65
CA PRO A 362 21.52 7.46 16.02
C PRO A 362 21.11 8.69 16.84
N THR A 363 19.90 9.15 16.67
CA THR A 363 19.27 10.20 17.47
C THR A 363 18.41 9.60 18.59
N GLU A 364 17.97 10.44 19.54
CA GLU A 364 17.00 10.05 20.56
C GLU A 364 15.71 9.48 19.91
N TYR A 365 15.24 10.06 18.81
CA TYR A 365 14.06 9.61 18.10
C TYR A 365 14.18 8.15 17.64
N MET A 366 15.31 7.79 17.03
CA MET A 366 15.58 6.40 16.62
C MET A 366 15.60 5.47 17.83
N GLN A 367 16.34 5.86 18.88
CA GLN A 367 16.49 5.04 20.09
C GLN A 367 15.14 4.78 20.79
N LEU A 368 14.27 5.79 20.86
CA LEU A 368 12.92 5.64 21.41
C LEU A 368 12.08 4.63 20.64
N ILE A 369 12.12 4.67 19.30
CA ILE A 369 11.38 3.73 18.44
C ILE A 369 11.90 2.30 18.66
N HIS A 370 13.22 2.10 18.58
CA HIS A 370 13.82 0.78 18.75
C HIS A 370 13.60 0.22 20.16
N ASN A 371 13.72 1.05 21.20
CA ASN A 371 13.45 0.66 22.57
C ASN A 371 11.96 0.29 22.77
N ALA A 372 11.04 1.04 22.14
CA ALA A 372 9.62 0.72 22.23
C ALA A 372 9.32 -0.67 21.61
N ILE A 373 9.87 -0.96 20.45
CA ILE A 373 9.75 -2.27 19.76
C ILE A 373 10.37 -3.37 20.63
N ALA A 374 11.57 -3.16 21.16
CA ALA A 374 12.26 -4.12 22.02
C ALA A 374 11.49 -4.41 23.30
N LYS A 375 11.02 -3.39 24.01
CA LYS A 375 10.21 -3.55 25.22
C LYS A 375 8.90 -4.28 24.97
N TYR A 376 8.24 -3.97 23.85
CA TYR A 376 7.02 -4.66 23.46
C TYR A 376 7.27 -6.15 23.19
N SER A 377 8.33 -6.50 22.45
CA SER A 377 8.69 -7.89 22.14
C SER A 377 9.07 -8.70 23.38
N MET A 378 9.59 -8.03 24.42
CA MET A 378 9.89 -8.63 25.73
C MET A 378 8.66 -8.73 26.65
N GLY A 379 7.45 -8.29 26.20
CA GLY A 379 6.25 -8.29 27.01
C GLY A 379 6.15 -7.14 28.02
N ASN A 380 7.08 -6.20 28.02
CA ASN A 380 7.03 -5.03 28.91
C ASN A 380 6.22 -3.89 28.26
N TYR A 381 4.90 -4.07 28.26
CA TYR A 381 3.96 -3.18 27.57
C TYR A 381 3.90 -1.76 28.15
N ASP A 382 4.12 -1.60 29.48
CA ASP A 382 4.13 -0.30 30.12
C ASP A 382 5.31 0.54 29.65
N ALA A 383 6.51 -0.01 29.71
CA ALA A 383 7.72 0.66 29.24
C ALA A 383 7.70 0.91 27.71
N ALA A 384 7.10 0.00 26.93
CA ALA A 384 6.88 0.22 25.51
C ALA A 384 5.96 1.41 25.26
N THR A 385 4.84 1.49 25.99
CA THR A 385 3.86 2.58 25.89
C THR A 385 4.48 3.93 26.23
N GLU A 386 5.30 4.02 27.28
CA GLU A 386 6.02 5.24 27.67
C GLU A 386 6.93 5.72 26.53
N ASN A 387 7.72 4.82 25.93
CA ASN A 387 8.57 5.16 24.79
C ASN A 387 7.73 5.64 23.58
N TRP A 388 6.59 4.99 23.30
CA TRP A 388 5.70 5.43 22.22
C TRP A 388 5.11 6.82 22.46
N TYR A 389 4.71 7.16 23.69
CA TYR A 389 4.28 8.52 24.00
C TYR A 389 5.39 9.54 23.77
N ARG A 390 6.64 9.23 24.14
CA ARG A 390 7.78 10.09 23.86
C ARG A 390 8.02 10.26 22.37
N VAL A 391 7.86 9.20 21.58
CA VAL A 391 7.92 9.28 20.12
C VAL A 391 6.84 10.24 19.58
N LEU A 392 5.60 10.16 20.10
CA LEU A 392 4.50 11.03 19.69
C LEU A 392 4.69 12.50 20.10
N GLU A 393 5.41 12.77 21.19
CA GLU A 393 5.82 14.15 21.56
C GLU A 393 6.75 14.75 20.48
N LEU A 394 7.63 13.95 19.89
CA LEU A 394 8.54 14.37 18.83
C LEU A 394 7.89 14.33 17.44
N ASN A 395 6.98 13.39 17.20
CA ASN A 395 6.30 13.18 15.92
C ASN A 395 4.87 12.69 16.13
N SER A 396 3.92 13.60 16.21
CA SER A 396 2.49 13.29 16.41
C SER A 396 1.84 12.56 15.22
N ASN A 397 2.50 12.51 14.07
CA ASN A 397 1.99 11.87 12.85
C ASN A 397 2.53 10.44 12.66
N PHE A 398 3.16 9.86 13.67
CA PHE A 398 3.72 8.53 13.58
C PHE A 398 2.67 7.45 13.93
N ASP A 399 1.97 6.97 12.90
CA ASP A 399 0.84 6.03 13.05
C ASP A 399 1.21 4.76 13.80
N LEU A 400 2.43 4.24 13.62
CA LEU A 400 2.90 3.03 14.29
C LEU A 400 2.96 3.19 15.81
N ALA A 401 3.25 4.38 16.33
CA ALA A 401 3.25 4.61 17.79
C ALA A 401 1.84 4.44 18.37
N TYR A 402 0.82 4.94 17.68
CA TYR A 402 -0.57 4.71 18.10
C TYR A 402 -0.95 3.23 18.02
N THR A 403 -0.51 2.51 16.99
CA THR A 403 -0.69 1.04 16.92
C THR A 403 0.01 0.34 18.08
N GLY A 404 1.26 0.73 18.41
CA GLY A 404 2.01 0.16 19.52
C GLY A 404 1.36 0.41 20.90
N ILE A 405 0.86 1.61 21.14
CA ILE A 405 0.07 1.95 22.34
C ILE A 405 -1.22 1.12 22.38
N GLY A 406 -1.93 1.03 21.23
CA GLY A 406 -3.13 0.23 21.10
C GLY A 406 -2.89 -1.25 21.42
N ASN A 407 -1.80 -1.83 20.93
CA ASN A 407 -1.40 -3.21 21.22
C ASN A 407 -1.12 -3.42 22.70
N ALA A 408 -0.44 -2.47 23.36
CA ALA A 408 -0.18 -2.55 24.79
C ALA A 408 -1.48 -2.54 25.61
N HIS A 409 -2.43 -1.63 25.31
CA HIS A 409 -3.75 -1.59 25.96
C HIS A 409 -4.57 -2.87 25.65
N PHE A 410 -4.49 -3.38 24.44
CA PHE A 410 -5.18 -4.61 24.06
C PHE A 410 -4.70 -5.80 24.91
N MET A 411 -3.40 -5.96 25.08
CA MET A 411 -2.81 -7.03 25.91
C MET A 411 -3.17 -6.92 27.40
N LYS A 412 -3.46 -5.70 27.86
CA LYS A 412 -3.97 -5.46 29.23
C LYS A 412 -5.48 -5.69 29.36
N GLY A 413 -6.20 -5.97 28.28
CA GLY A 413 -7.66 -6.10 28.27
C GLY A 413 -8.42 -4.77 28.27
N GLU A 414 -7.75 -3.66 28.05
CA GLU A 414 -8.29 -2.29 28.00
C GLU A 414 -8.78 -1.97 26.58
N TYR A 415 -9.75 -2.74 26.09
CA TYR A 415 -10.16 -2.75 24.70
C TYR A 415 -10.69 -1.41 24.19
N ALA A 416 -11.33 -0.60 25.04
CA ALA A 416 -11.83 0.71 24.64
C ALA A 416 -10.69 1.69 24.31
N GLU A 417 -9.62 1.71 25.11
CA GLU A 417 -8.43 2.53 24.86
C GLU A 417 -7.61 1.98 23.69
N ALA A 418 -7.52 0.67 23.55
CA ALA A 418 -6.92 0.03 22.38
C ALA A 418 -7.61 0.48 21.07
N MET A 419 -8.94 0.41 21.01
CA MET A 419 -9.73 0.88 19.86
C MET A 419 -9.50 2.35 19.54
N ARG A 420 -9.41 3.21 20.57
CA ARG A 420 -9.15 4.63 20.37
C ARG A 420 -7.81 4.87 19.67
N ASN A 421 -6.76 4.19 20.13
CA ASN A 421 -5.42 4.31 19.55
C ASN A 421 -5.35 3.69 18.14
N TYR A 422 -5.93 2.50 17.90
CA TYR A 422 -6.00 1.92 16.57
C TYR A 422 -6.77 2.80 15.57
N ARG A 423 -7.79 3.52 16.03
CA ARG A 423 -8.49 4.48 15.17
C ARG A 423 -7.61 5.67 14.78
N LEU A 424 -6.75 6.15 15.69
CA LEU A 424 -5.78 7.22 15.39
C LEU A 424 -4.72 6.73 14.38
N ALA A 425 -4.31 5.46 14.50
CA ALA A 425 -3.39 4.81 13.58
C ALA A 425 -4.02 4.39 12.24
N ASN A 426 -5.31 4.59 12.02
CA ASN A 426 -6.06 3.99 10.91
C ASN A 426 -5.96 2.46 10.80
N ASP A 427 -5.57 1.77 11.86
CA ASP A 427 -5.42 0.33 11.93
C ASP A 427 -6.79 -0.35 12.11
N ARG A 428 -7.45 -0.63 11.00
CA ARG A 428 -8.80 -1.20 10.97
C ARG A 428 -8.84 -2.66 11.43
N GLN A 429 -7.77 -3.41 11.18
CA GLN A 429 -7.70 -4.82 11.51
C GLN A 429 -7.65 -5.00 13.03
N ASN A 430 -6.68 -4.37 13.68
CA ASN A 430 -6.53 -4.43 15.13
C ASN A 430 -7.69 -3.72 15.85
N TYR A 431 -8.23 -2.64 15.28
CA TYR A 431 -9.47 -2.01 15.77
C TYR A 431 -10.64 -3.01 15.78
N SER A 432 -10.84 -3.76 14.69
CA SER A 432 -11.93 -4.74 14.59
C SER A 432 -11.78 -5.87 15.62
N GLU A 433 -10.54 -6.33 15.82
CA GLU A 433 -10.26 -7.34 16.83
C GLU A 433 -10.57 -6.82 18.25
N ALA A 434 -10.06 -5.65 18.60
CA ALA A 434 -10.34 -5.01 19.87
C ALA A 434 -11.85 -4.75 20.05
N TYR A 435 -12.55 -4.35 18.99
CA TYR A 435 -13.99 -4.14 19.00
C TYR A 435 -14.77 -5.43 19.32
N ARG A 436 -14.36 -6.59 18.79
CA ARG A 436 -14.99 -7.88 19.13
C ARG A 436 -14.89 -8.19 20.62
N TYR A 437 -13.71 -8.02 21.20
CA TYR A 437 -13.51 -8.24 22.65
C TYR A 437 -14.27 -7.21 23.49
N TYR A 438 -14.24 -5.92 23.10
CA TYR A 438 -15.02 -4.87 23.74
C TYR A 438 -16.52 -5.17 23.72
N ARG A 439 -17.06 -5.52 22.52
CA ARG A 439 -18.47 -5.90 22.36
C ARG A 439 -18.84 -7.10 23.23
N LYS A 440 -17.98 -8.12 23.31
CA LYS A 440 -18.18 -9.27 24.20
C LYS A 440 -18.27 -8.82 25.66
N GLN A 441 -17.32 -8.02 26.11
CA GLN A 441 -17.27 -7.50 27.49
C GLN A 441 -18.52 -6.68 27.84
N VAL A 442 -18.96 -5.79 26.92
CA VAL A 442 -20.19 -4.99 27.09
C VAL A 442 -21.42 -5.90 27.10
N THR A 443 -21.50 -6.87 26.21
CA THR A 443 -22.63 -7.81 26.14
C THR A 443 -22.71 -8.63 27.41
N GLU A 444 -21.63 -9.19 27.90
CA GLU A 444 -21.58 -9.94 29.16
C GLU A 444 -22.07 -9.11 30.35
N LYS A 445 -21.61 -7.84 30.44
CA LYS A 445 -22.01 -6.91 31.50
C LYS A 445 -23.51 -6.59 31.52
N TYR A 446 -24.11 -6.45 30.36
CA TYR A 446 -25.50 -6.01 30.21
C TYR A 446 -26.48 -7.13 29.83
N PHE A 447 -26.00 -8.38 29.67
CA PHE A 447 -26.79 -9.53 29.23
C PHE A 447 -28.04 -9.75 30.08
N GLY A 448 -27.90 -9.68 31.39
CA GLY A 448 -29.03 -9.86 32.32
C GLY A 448 -30.13 -8.82 32.14
N PHE A 449 -29.76 -7.56 31.94
CA PHE A 449 -30.72 -6.46 31.68
C PHE A 449 -31.41 -6.63 30.33
N PHE A 450 -30.65 -7.02 29.30
CA PHE A 450 -31.21 -7.26 27.97
C PHE A 450 -32.19 -8.41 27.96
N MET A 451 -31.86 -9.54 28.62
CA MET A 451 -32.76 -10.68 28.75
C MET A 451 -34.02 -10.34 29.55
N ALA A 452 -33.90 -9.57 30.64
CA ALA A 452 -35.05 -9.08 31.38
C ALA A 452 -35.97 -8.22 30.51
N ALA A 453 -35.40 -7.31 29.69
CA ALA A 453 -36.18 -6.47 28.77
C ALA A 453 -36.90 -7.30 27.69
N VAL A 454 -36.23 -8.32 27.13
CA VAL A 454 -36.81 -9.24 26.15
C VAL A 454 -37.98 -10.02 26.77
N VAL A 455 -37.82 -10.55 27.99
CA VAL A 455 -38.87 -11.27 28.71
C VAL A 455 -40.09 -10.35 28.98
N ILE A 456 -39.83 -9.11 29.41
CA ILE A 456 -40.89 -8.11 29.61
C ILE A 456 -41.62 -7.81 28.30
N LEU A 457 -40.87 -7.64 27.20
CA LEU A 457 -41.45 -7.40 25.86
C LEU A 457 -42.32 -8.60 25.41
N ILE A 458 -41.84 -9.83 25.62
CA ILE A 458 -42.61 -11.04 25.28
C ILE A 458 -43.89 -11.08 26.09
N ILE A 459 -43.82 -10.84 27.40
CA ILE A 459 -45.01 -10.81 28.28
C ILE A 459 -45.97 -9.70 27.80
N TYR A 460 -45.46 -8.51 27.46
CA TYR A 460 -46.26 -7.43 26.95
C TYR A 460 -46.95 -7.81 25.62
N VAL A 461 -46.23 -8.39 24.67
CA VAL A 461 -46.79 -8.83 23.39
C VAL A 461 -47.85 -9.91 23.60
N LEU A 462 -47.59 -10.91 24.46
CA LEU A 462 -48.53 -11.97 24.76
C LEU A 462 -49.80 -11.45 25.45
N PHE A 463 -49.68 -10.48 26.37
CA PHE A 463 -50.82 -9.93 27.10
C PHE A 463 -51.66 -8.93 26.30
N PHE A 464 -51.00 -8.09 25.50
CA PHE A 464 -51.69 -7.02 24.77
C PHE A 464 -52.01 -7.34 23.30
N ALA A 465 -51.28 -8.25 22.63
CA ALA A 465 -51.59 -8.65 21.26
C ALA A 465 -52.83 -9.52 21.19
N THR A 466 -53.15 -10.28 22.25
CA THR A 466 -54.38 -11.09 22.34
C THR A 466 -55.62 -10.24 22.57
N SER A 467 -55.49 -8.99 23.11
CA SER A 467 -56.61 -8.09 23.37
C SER A 467 -57.12 -7.34 22.14
N LYS A 468 -56.27 -7.16 21.08
CA LYS A 468 -56.60 -6.36 19.90
C LYS A 468 -57.23 -7.11 18.72
N LYS A 469 -57.35 -8.44 18.75
CA LYS A 469 -57.87 -9.23 17.62
C LYS A 469 -59.38 -9.12 17.40
N SER A 470 -60.11 -8.51 18.34
CA SER A 470 -61.59 -8.40 18.22
C SER A 470 -62.13 -7.14 17.50
N GLU A 471 -61.31 -6.09 17.34
CA GLU A 471 -61.81 -4.83 16.72
C GLU A 471 -61.31 -4.56 15.29
N GLN A 472 -60.23 -5.21 14.84
CA GLN A 472 -59.63 -4.90 13.54
C GLN A 472 -60.39 -5.48 12.33
N SER A 473 -61.14 -6.55 12.44
CA SER A 473 -61.83 -7.16 11.30
C SER A 473 -63.03 -6.33 10.75
N VAL A 474 -63.54 -5.41 11.55
CA VAL A 474 -64.68 -4.55 11.13
C VAL A 474 -64.19 -3.22 10.51
N VAL A 475 -63.01 -2.75 10.89
CA VAL A 475 -62.45 -1.46 10.40
C VAL A 475 -61.78 -1.65 9.03
N GLU A 476 -61.12 -2.79 8.78
CA GLU A 476 -60.45 -3.07 7.50
C GLU A 476 -61.44 -3.24 6.32
N ALA A 477 -62.60 -3.86 6.56
CA ALA A 477 -63.63 -4.01 5.50
C ALA A 477 -64.27 -2.70 5.06
N LYS A 478 -64.36 -1.70 5.96
CA LYS A 478 -64.88 -0.34 5.63
C LYS A 478 -63.79 0.55 5.01
N ALA A 479 -62.53 0.37 5.36
CA ALA A 479 -61.42 1.15 4.84
C ALA A 479 -61.09 0.78 3.38
N GLN A 480 -61.18 -0.48 3.00
CA GLN A 480 -60.89 -0.96 1.65
C GLN A 480 -61.94 -0.49 0.62
N GLN A 481 -63.22 -0.35 1.00
CA GLN A 481 -64.29 0.13 0.13
C GLN A 481 -64.25 1.65 -0.07
N ALA A 482 -63.83 2.42 0.92
CA ALA A 482 -63.64 3.86 0.83
C ALA A 482 -62.38 4.26 0.03
N ALA A 483 -61.32 3.50 0.12
CA ALA A 483 -60.07 3.82 -0.55
C ALA A 483 -60.12 3.66 -2.08
N THR A 484 -60.98 2.81 -2.61
CA THR A 484 -61.09 2.57 -4.07
C THR A 484 -61.89 3.64 -4.77
N TYR A 485 -62.85 4.27 -4.08
CA TYR A 485 -63.73 5.30 -4.69
C TYR A 485 -63.11 6.71 -4.67
N ASP A 486 -62.23 7.01 -3.71
CA ASP A 486 -61.63 8.33 -3.52
C ASP A 486 -60.41 8.57 -4.42
N LEU A 487 -59.76 7.49 -4.89
CA LEU A 487 -58.50 7.57 -5.66
C LEU A 487 -58.70 8.04 -7.12
N VAL A 488 -59.84 7.82 -7.72
CA VAL A 488 -60.10 8.17 -9.13
C VAL A 488 -60.57 9.63 -9.26
N GLN A 489 -61.38 10.14 -8.34
CA GLN A 489 -61.85 11.53 -8.34
C GLN A 489 -60.74 12.53 -7.92
N THR A 490 -59.88 12.15 -6.99
CA THR A 490 -58.77 13.00 -6.55
C THR A 490 -57.69 13.25 -7.62
N TRP A 491 -57.60 12.41 -8.65
CA TRP A 491 -56.62 12.60 -9.75
C TRP A 491 -56.99 13.70 -10.72
N GLU A 492 -58.27 13.89 -11.03
CA GLU A 492 -58.76 14.96 -11.92
C GLU A 492 -58.76 16.33 -11.25
N GLU A 493 -59.10 16.39 -9.96
CA GLU A 493 -59.06 17.62 -9.16
C GLU A 493 -57.61 18.09 -8.85
N MET A 494 -56.64 17.19 -8.74
CA MET A 494 -55.25 17.51 -8.46
C MET A 494 -54.52 18.22 -9.61
N LYS A 495 -55.06 18.25 -10.82
CA LYS A 495 -54.49 18.98 -11.95
C LYS A 495 -54.57 20.52 -11.84
N ARG A 496 -55.30 21.09 -10.89
CA ARG A 496 -55.67 22.52 -10.90
C ARG A 496 -55.26 23.37 -9.67
N ARG A 497 -54.45 22.89 -8.67
CA ARG A 497 -54.19 23.71 -7.48
C ARG A 497 -52.74 23.67 -6.96
N PRO A 498 -52.32 24.73 -6.14
CA PRO A 498 -50.90 25.06 -5.92
C PRO A 498 -50.17 24.16 -4.90
N LEU A 499 -48.98 24.49 -4.53
CA LEU A 499 -47.93 23.81 -3.76
C LEU A 499 -48.32 22.56 -2.92
N ARG A 500 -49.42 22.57 -2.16
CA ARG A 500 -49.89 21.44 -1.35
C ARG A 500 -50.21 20.19 -2.17
N ILE A 501 -50.62 20.35 -3.39
CA ILE A 501 -51.03 19.27 -4.29
C ILE A 501 -49.81 18.67 -4.97
N GLN A 502 -48.82 19.50 -5.31
CA GLN A 502 -47.54 19.00 -5.81
C GLN A 502 -46.81 18.13 -4.75
N LEU A 503 -46.85 18.54 -3.48
CA LEU A 503 -46.29 17.73 -2.37
C LEU A 503 -47.05 16.41 -2.19
N LYS A 504 -48.39 16.39 -2.27
CA LYS A 504 -49.18 15.14 -2.24
C LYS A 504 -48.82 14.22 -3.41
N ARG A 505 -48.63 14.79 -4.61
CA ARG A 505 -48.26 14.03 -5.82
C ARG A 505 -46.85 13.43 -5.71
N ILE A 506 -45.89 14.14 -5.13
CA ILE A 506 -44.56 13.64 -4.87
C ILE A 506 -44.62 12.49 -3.82
N TRP A 507 -45.35 12.70 -2.72
CA TRP A 507 -45.53 11.69 -1.68
C TRP A 507 -46.18 10.41 -2.23
N TYR A 508 -47.22 10.56 -3.08
CA TYR A 508 -47.82 9.42 -3.78
C TYR A 508 -46.81 8.73 -4.71
N GLY A 509 -46.02 9.49 -5.45
CA GLY A 509 -44.98 8.94 -6.31
C GLY A 509 -43.89 8.18 -5.53
N LEU A 510 -43.50 8.69 -4.35
CA LEU A 510 -42.53 7.98 -3.46
C LEU A 510 -43.14 6.69 -2.89
N SER A 511 -44.41 6.71 -2.46
CA SER A 511 -45.06 5.48 -1.97
C SER A 511 -45.28 4.47 -3.10
N PHE A 512 -45.53 4.94 -4.33
CA PHE A 512 -45.64 4.09 -5.52
C PHE A 512 -44.28 3.40 -5.86
N ALA A 513 -43.13 4.06 -5.60
CA ALA A 513 -41.82 3.47 -5.80
C ALA A 513 -41.62 2.18 -4.96
N LEU A 514 -42.19 2.13 -3.76
CA LEU A 514 -42.15 0.90 -2.91
C LEU A 514 -42.99 -0.23 -3.54
N LYS A 515 -44.16 0.07 -4.10
CA LYS A 515 -45.01 -0.91 -4.80
C LYS A 515 -44.33 -1.44 -6.05
N LEU A 516 -43.63 -0.58 -6.81
CA LEU A 516 -42.92 -0.94 -8.03
C LEU A 516 -41.77 -1.95 -7.74
N MET A 517 -41.10 -1.82 -6.60
CA MET A 517 -40.08 -2.78 -6.20
C MET A 517 -40.59 -4.21 -6.16
N VAL A 518 -41.81 -4.41 -5.66
CA VAL A 518 -42.42 -5.75 -5.45
C VAL A 518 -43.07 -6.29 -6.72
N SER A 519 -43.59 -5.41 -7.55
CA SER A 519 -44.29 -5.78 -8.78
C SER A 519 -43.77 -4.99 -9.98
N PRO A 520 -42.55 -5.29 -10.49
CA PRO A 520 -41.84 -4.46 -11.45
C PRO A 520 -42.55 -4.34 -12.79
N LEU A 521 -43.03 -5.42 -13.37
CA LEU A 521 -43.71 -5.39 -14.70
C LEU A 521 -44.94 -4.52 -14.68
N GLN A 522 -45.83 -4.77 -13.70
CA GLN A 522 -47.03 -3.95 -13.54
C GLN A 522 -46.70 -2.51 -13.14
N GLY A 523 -45.70 -2.33 -12.26
CA GLY A 523 -45.28 -1.00 -11.82
C GLY A 523 -44.75 -0.13 -12.96
N PHE A 524 -43.89 -0.64 -13.83
CA PHE A 524 -43.39 0.11 -15.00
C PHE A 524 -44.47 0.33 -16.05
N TRP A 525 -45.40 -0.62 -16.19
CA TRP A 525 -46.59 -0.41 -17.05
C TRP A 525 -47.44 0.74 -16.55
N ASP A 526 -47.79 0.77 -15.25
CA ASP A 526 -48.54 1.85 -14.61
C ASP A 526 -47.79 3.20 -14.73
N LEU A 527 -46.43 3.20 -14.65
CA LEU A 527 -45.63 4.39 -14.87
C LEU A 527 -45.80 4.98 -16.26
N LYS A 528 -45.75 4.13 -17.28
CA LYS A 528 -45.81 4.56 -18.70
C LYS A 528 -47.21 4.92 -19.12
N TYR A 529 -48.19 4.05 -18.88
CA TYR A 529 -49.53 4.16 -19.44
C TYR A 529 -50.52 4.90 -18.53
N GLU A 530 -50.51 4.61 -17.24
CA GLU A 530 -51.35 5.28 -16.27
C GLU A 530 -50.74 6.58 -15.74
N LYS A 531 -49.49 6.87 -16.11
CA LYS A 531 -48.73 8.07 -15.70
C LYS A 531 -48.71 8.29 -14.19
N ARG A 532 -48.69 7.18 -13.42
CA ARG A 532 -48.65 7.21 -11.96
C ARG A 532 -47.31 7.76 -11.43
N GLY A 533 -46.25 7.76 -12.24
CA GLY A 533 -45.00 8.44 -11.97
C GLY A 533 -44.91 9.82 -12.57
N ASN A 534 -44.07 10.64 -12.04
CA ASN A 534 -43.82 11.98 -12.57
C ASN A 534 -42.31 12.32 -12.51
N LEU A 535 -41.88 13.19 -13.42
CA LEU A 535 -40.46 13.60 -13.51
C LEU A 535 -39.92 14.23 -12.22
N PRO A 536 -40.67 15.13 -11.50
CA PRO A 536 -40.16 15.65 -10.22
C PRO A 536 -39.87 14.57 -9.19
N THR A 537 -40.71 13.54 -9.06
CA THR A 537 -40.43 12.42 -8.13
C THR A 537 -39.21 11.61 -8.55
N ALA A 538 -39.02 11.34 -9.85
CA ALA A 538 -37.84 10.64 -10.35
C ALA A 538 -36.54 11.42 -10.06
N ILE A 539 -36.58 12.75 -10.26
CA ILE A 539 -35.44 13.63 -9.91
C ILE A 539 -35.19 13.58 -8.40
N ILE A 540 -36.22 13.63 -7.57
CA ILE A 540 -36.07 13.50 -6.10
C ILE A 540 -35.45 12.14 -5.72
N LEU A 541 -35.89 11.04 -6.35
CA LEU A 541 -35.32 9.73 -6.12
C LEU A 541 -33.82 9.68 -6.51
N ILE A 542 -33.44 10.28 -7.63
CA ILE A 542 -32.02 10.38 -8.02
C ILE A 542 -31.22 11.23 -7.01
N ILE A 543 -31.81 12.36 -6.57
CA ILE A 543 -31.16 13.18 -5.52
C ILE A 543 -31.02 12.39 -4.20
N LEU A 544 -32.07 11.66 -3.79
CA LEU A 544 -32.02 10.82 -2.59
C LEU A 544 -30.98 9.72 -2.72
N LEU A 545 -30.79 9.15 -3.90
CA LEU A 545 -29.72 8.19 -4.15
C LEU A 545 -28.34 8.83 -3.90
N VAL A 546 -28.10 10.00 -4.51
CA VAL A 546 -26.84 10.73 -4.32
C VAL A 546 -26.63 11.07 -2.84
N VAL A 547 -27.63 11.61 -2.18
CA VAL A 547 -27.57 11.95 -0.74
C VAL A 547 -27.33 10.72 0.12
N SER A 548 -28.03 9.61 -0.14
CA SER A 548 -27.82 8.34 0.60
C SER A 548 -26.40 7.80 0.42
N TYR A 549 -25.86 7.91 -0.78
CA TYR A 549 -24.48 7.52 -1.06
C TYR A 549 -23.47 8.44 -0.37
N LEU A 550 -23.67 9.75 -0.39
CA LEU A 550 -22.80 10.69 0.32
C LEU A 550 -22.84 10.47 1.85
N ILE A 551 -24.03 10.15 2.39
CA ILE A 551 -24.18 9.75 3.80
C ILE A 551 -23.39 8.46 4.07
N MET A 552 -23.52 7.44 3.22
CA MET A 552 -22.75 6.21 3.34
C MET A 552 -21.25 6.49 3.25
N TYR A 553 -20.83 7.32 2.31
CA TYR A 553 -19.41 7.70 2.13
C TYR A 553 -18.84 8.34 3.39
N GLN A 554 -19.57 9.25 4.03
CA GLN A 554 -19.10 10.02 5.18
C GLN A 554 -19.24 9.28 6.52
N TYR A 555 -20.32 8.50 6.69
CA TYR A 555 -20.74 7.98 7.99
C TYR A 555 -20.69 6.46 8.10
N SER A 556 -20.15 5.74 7.11
CA SER A 556 -19.89 4.32 7.24
C SER A 556 -18.92 4.04 8.39
N GLY A 557 -19.10 2.90 9.05
CA GLY A 557 -18.25 2.47 10.15
C GLY A 557 -16.78 2.47 9.78
N PHE A 558 -15.91 2.85 10.72
CA PHE A 558 -14.47 3.00 10.54
C PHE A 558 -13.82 1.78 9.84
N ILE A 559 -14.27 0.58 10.16
CA ILE A 559 -13.77 -0.68 9.58
C ILE A 559 -14.02 -0.75 8.08
N PHE A 560 -15.18 -0.27 7.61
CA PHE A 560 -15.64 -0.38 6.22
C PHE A 560 -15.34 0.85 5.37
N ASN A 561 -14.99 1.97 6.00
CA ASN A 561 -14.60 3.19 5.31
C ASN A 561 -13.09 3.24 5.10
N THR A 562 -12.65 2.78 3.92
CA THR A 562 -11.22 2.74 3.55
C THR A 562 -10.74 4.00 2.82
N ARG A 563 -11.61 5.01 2.68
CA ARG A 563 -11.29 6.22 1.92
C ARG A 563 -10.66 7.28 2.82
N ASP A 564 -9.79 8.09 2.23
CA ASP A 564 -9.18 9.21 2.94
C ASP A 564 -10.18 10.37 3.06
N PRO A 565 -10.58 10.77 4.28
CA PRO A 565 -11.54 11.85 4.47
C PRO A 565 -11.00 13.22 4.03
N ARG A 566 -9.68 13.40 3.90
CA ARG A 566 -9.05 14.66 3.45
C ARG A 566 -9.37 14.97 1.99
N TYR A 567 -9.62 13.96 1.18
CA TYR A 567 -9.89 14.09 -0.26
C TYR A 567 -11.38 14.01 -0.60
N LEU A 568 -12.29 14.14 0.39
CA LEU A 568 -13.71 14.14 0.14
C LEU A 568 -14.12 15.37 -0.68
N ASN A 569 -14.43 15.15 -1.94
CA ASN A 569 -15.00 16.16 -2.84
C ASN A 569 -16.45 15.81 -3.17
N LEU A 570 -17.40 16.48 -2.50
CA LEU A 570 -18.83 16.23 -2.67
C LEU A 570 -19.29 16.39 -4.12
N VAL A 571 -18.70 17.32 -4.87
CA VAL A 571 -19.05 17.55 -6.28
C VAL A 571 -18.59 16.36 -7.13
N SER A 572 -17.33 15.94 -6.97
CA SER A 572 -16.78 14.80 -7.70
C SER A 572 -17.56 13.51 -7.41
N GLU A 573 -17.87 13.24 -6.14
CA GLU A 573 -18.65 12.08 -5.73
C GLU A 573 -20.09 12.12 -6.24
N SER A 574 -20.71 13.30 -6.30
CA SER A 574 -22.04 13.45 -6.90
C SER A 574 -22.01 13.22 -8.41
N ILE A 575 -21.00 13.73 -9.10
CA ILE A 575 -20.81 13.55 -10.55
C ILE A 575 -20.57 12.06 -10.87
N SER A 576 -19.83 11.33 -10.04
CA SER A 576 -19.53 9.90 -10.23
C SER A 576 -20.80 9.02 -10.27
N ILE A 577 -21.89 9.47 -9.65
CA ILE A 577 -23.21 8.80 -9.69
C ILE A 577 -24.09 9.36 -10.79
N LEU A 578 -24.16 10.68 -10.92
CA LEU A 578 -25.07 11.32 -11.86
C LEU A 578 -24.69 11.06 -13.32
N VAL A 579 -23.38 11.07 -13.64
CA VAL A 579 -22.91 10.87 -15.02
C VAL A 579 -23.29 9.48 -15.55
N PRO A 580 -23.05 8.35 -14.87
CA PRO A 580 -23.49 7.03 -15.34
C PRO A 580 -25.02 6.93 -15.51
N ILE A 581 -25.80 7.53 -14.62
CA ILE A 581 -27.27 7.55 -14.71
C ILE A 581 -27.73 8.31 -15.95
N MET A 582 -27.17 9.49 -16.18
CA MET A 582 -27.49 10.31 -17.35
C MET A 582 -27.01 9.66 -18.66
N MET A 583 -25.84 9.05 -18.65
CA MET A 583 -25.33 8.29 -19.80
C MET A 583 -26.21 7.09 -20.12
N TRP A 584 -26.64 6.34 -19.10
CA TRP A 584 -27.60 5.26 -19.28
C TRP A 584 -28.88 5.79 -19.97
N ALA A 585 -29.49 6.87 -19.48
CA ALA A 585 -30.69 7.42 -20.04
C ALA A 585 -30.49 7.93 -21.49
N ALA A 586 -29.36 8.60 -21.76
CA ALA A 586 -29.07 9.18 -23.06
C ALA A 586 -28.79 8.09 -24.12
N ILE A 587 -27.94 7.12 -23.77
CA ILE A 587 -27.55 6.04 -24.70
C ILE A 587 -28.72 5.06 -24.91
N ASN A 588 -29.49 4.76 -23.84
CA ASN A 588 -30.70 3.98 -23.96
C ASN A 588 -31.65 4.64 -24.94
N TRP A 589 -31.94 5.94 -24.78
CA TRP A 589 -32.80 6.69 -25.69
C TRP A 589 -32.27 6.71 -27.14
N SER A 590 -30.99 6.98 -27.33
CA SER A 590 -30.38 7.06 -28.65
C SER A 590 -30.44 5.72 -29.40
N LEU A 591 -30.03 4.62 -28.75
CA LEU A 591 -30.04 3.29 -29.36
C LEU A 591 -31.46 2.77 -29.58
N THR A 592 -32.36 2.93 -28.62
CA THR A 592 -33.73 2.43 -28.77
C THR A 592 -34.55 3.20 -29.79
N THR A 593 -34.24 4.49 -30.03
CA THR A 593 -34.82 5.27 -31.13
C THR A 593 -34.47 4.65 -32.50
N LEU A 594 -33.27 4.11 -32.65
CA LEU A 594 -32.84 3.41 -33.87
C LEU A 594 -33.43 2.00 -33.98
N MET A 595 -33.86 1.40 -32.86
CA MET A 595 -34.36 0.03 -32.77
C MET A 595 -35.88 -0.05 -32.57
N ASN A 596 -36.63 0.92 -33.04
CA ASN A 596 -38.09 1.01 -32.93
C ASN A 596 -38.64 1.00 -31.48
N GLY A 597 -37.88 1.48 -30.52
CA GLY A 597 -38.33 1.61 -29.12
C GLY A 597 -39.40 2.73 -28.98
N LYS A 598 -40.39 2.49 -28.13
CA LYS A 598 -41.51 3.41 -27.95
C LYS A 598 -41.36 4.42 -26.80
N GLY A 599 -40.28 4.33 -26.04
CA GLY A 599 -40.01 5.18 -24.86
C GLY A 599 -39.47 6.55 -25.27
N THR A 600 -39.99 7.63 -24.69
CA THR A 600 -39.37 8.95 -24.77
C THR A 600 -38.23 9.08 -23.77
N PHE A 601 -37.27 10.00 -23.98
CA PHE A 601 -36.22 10.31 -23.03
C PHE A 601 -36.73 10.56 -21.59
N LYS A 602 -37.88 11.26 -21.50
CA LYS A 602 -38.55 11.53 -20.23
C LYS A 602 -39.06 10.27 -19.55
N ASP A 603 -39.64 9.32 -20.32
CA ASP A 603 -40.11 8.05 -19.77
C ASP A 603 -38.95 7.19 -19.26
N ILE A 604 -37.85 7.16 -20.01
CA ILE A 604 -36.62 6.45 -19.62
C ILE A 604 -36.03 7.04 -18.31
N LEU A 605 -35.95 8.37 -18.23
CA LEU A 605 -35.42 9.05 -17.04
C LEU A 605 -36.29 8.81 -15.80
N ILE A 606 -37.64 8.85 -15.98
CA ILE A 606 -38.57 8.52 -14.90
C ILE A 606 -38.34 7.06 -14.45
N ALA A 607 -38.37 6.11 -15.37
CA ALA A 607 -38.22 4.70 -15.08
C ALA A 607 -36.86 4.40 -14.41
N THR A 608 -35.79 5.04 -14.88
CA THR A 608 -34.44 4.93 -14.28
C THR A 608 -34.43 5.43 -12.83
N GLY A 609 -35.02 6.60 -12.53
CA GLY A 609 -35.06 7.11 -11.16
C GLY A 609 -35.79 6.17 -10.19
N TYR A 610 -36.91 5.58 -10.63
CA TYR A 610 -37.68 4.60 -9.83
C TYR A 610 -36.92 3.27 -9.64
N SER A 611 -36.06 2.87 -10.58
CA SER A 611 -35.30 1.63 -10.52
C SER A 611 -34.27 1.61 -9.37
N PHE A 612 -33.80 2.74 -8.90
CA PHE A 612 -32.84 2.82 -7.80
C PHE A 612 -33.46 2.84 -6.40
N THR A 613 -34.75 2.68 -6.26
CA THR A 613 -35.44 2.67 -4.97
C THR A 613 -34.89 1.65 -3.97
N PRO A 614 -34.55 0.38 -4.36
CA PRO A 614 -33.99 -0.59 -3.41
C PRO A 614 -32.67 -0.10 -2.80
N LEU A 615 -31.83 0.51 -3.64
CA LEU A 615 -30.51 1.02 -3.19
C LEU A 615 -30.69 2.18 -2.21
N ILE A 616 -31.59 3.14 -2.49
CA ILE A 616 -31.90 4.26 -1.59
C ILE A 616 -32.33 3.77 -0.21
N LEU A 617 -33.19 2.74 -0.16
CA LEU A 617 -33.71 2.20 1.09
C LEU A 617 -32.67 1.45 1.91
N VAL A 618 -31.69 0.81 1.27
CA VAL A 618 -30.69 -0.03 1.93
C VAL A 618 -29.47 0.77 2.37
N LEU A 619 -29.04 1.77 1.61
CA LEU A 619 -27.80 2.51 1.89
C LEU A 619 -27.78 3.14 3.30
N ILE A 620 -28.84 3.84 3.70
CA ILE A 620 -28.86 4.53 5.01
C ILE A 620 -28.89 3.55 6.19
N PRO A 621 -29.79 2.52 6.23
CA PRO A 621 -29.74 1.51 7.29
C PRO A 621 -28.40 0.78 7.36
N MET A 622 -27.82 0.41 6.21
CA MET A 622 -26.54 -0.29 6.19
C MET A 622 -25.38 0.61 6.62
N THR A 623 -25.44 1.93 6.39
CA THR A 623 -24.51 2.89 6.97
C THR A 623 -24.55 2.87 8.49
N ILE A 624 -25.73 2.82 9.08
CA ILE A 624 -25.87 2.72 10.55
C ILE A 624 -25.33 1.39 11.04
N VAL A 625 -25.76 0.28 10.43
CA VAL A 625 -25.33 -1.08 10.80
C VAL A 625 -23.83 -1.26 10.72
N SER A 626 -23.17 -0.66 9.72
CA SER A 626 -21.72 -0.76 9.54
C SER A 626 -20.89 -0.30 10.74
N ASN A 627 -21.44 0.58 11.59
CA ASN A 627 -20.78 1.05 12.80
C ASN A 627 -20.80 0.03 13.96
N TYR A 628 -21.60 -1.04 13.82
CA TYR A 628 -21.77 -2.08 14.85
C TYR A 628 -21.24 -3.45 14.40
N LEU A 629 -20.66 -3.54 13.20
CA LEU A 629 -20.10 -4.76 12.66
C LEU A 629 -18.58 -4.80 12.84
N ALA A 630 -18.07 -6.01 13.10
CA ALA A 630 -16.64 -6.33 13.01
C ALA A 630 -16.26 -6.68 11.56
N ALA A 631 -14.96 -6.72 11.24
CA ALA A 631 -14.47 -7.01 9.88
C ALA A 631 -14.93 -8.41 9.41
N ASP A 632 -14.92 -9.40 10.28
CA ASP A 632 -15.37 -10.78 9.99
C ASP A 632 -16.85 -10.84 9.58
N GLU A 633 -17.65 -9.88 10.03
CA GLU A 633 -19.07 -9.75 9.71
C GLU A 633 -19.32 -8.95 8.41
N GLY A 634 -18.24 -8.45 7.80
CA GLY A 634 -18.31 -7.66 6.58
C GLY A 634 -18.96 -8.37 5.40
N ALA A 635 -18.88 -9.70 5.36
CA ALA A 635 -19.56 -10.51 4.34
C ALA A 635 -21.07 -10.23 4.29
N PHE A 636 -21.73 -10.10 5.45
CA PHE A 636 -23.15 -9.76 5.53
C PHE A 636 -23.44 -8.33 5.05
N TYR A 637 -22.56 -7.39 5.44
CA TYR A 637 -22.68 -6.00 5.00
C TYR A 637 -22.63 -5.88 3.48
N TYR A 638 -21.62 -6.46 2.85
CA TYR A 638 -21.47 -6.44 1.40
C TYR A 638 -22.53 -7.27 0.68
N LEU A 639 -23.01 -8.38 1.26
CA LEU A 639 -24.08 -9.18 0.69
C LEU A 639 -25.36 -8.35 0.55
N VAL A 640 -25.78 -7.65 1.62
CA VAL A 640 -27.01 -6.84 1.60
C VAL A 640 -26.92 -5.69 0.60
N LEU A 641 -25.76 -5.01 0.54
CA LEU A 641 -25.52 -3.96 -0.46
C LEU A 641 -25.53 -4.53 -1.88
N SER A 642 -24.92 -5.70 -2.10
CA SER A 642 -24.91 -6.36 -3.40
C SER A 642 -26.31 -6.78 -3.85
N ILE A 643 -27.15 -7.31 -2.94
CA ILE A 643 -28.55 -7.63 -3.23
C ILE A 643 -29.31 -6.38 -3.65
N ALA A 644 -29.15 -5.25 -2.94
CA ALA A 644 -29.81 -4.00 -3.29
C ALA A 644 -29.39 -3.46 -4.66
N LEU A 645 -28.08 -3.58 -4.97
CA LEU A 645 -27.54 -3.20 -6.27
C LEU A 645 -28.09 -4.07 -7.40
N VAL A 646 -28.00 -5.41 -7.24
CA VAL A 646 -28.50 -6.37 -8.23
C VAL A 646 -29.99 -6.16 -8.45
N TRP A 647 -30.76 -5.94 -7.39
CA TRP A 647 -32.19 -5.66 -7.49
C TRP A 647 -32.45 -4.37 -8.27
N SER A 648 -31.71 -3.30 -8.02
CA SER A 648 -31.83 -2.04 -8.76
C SER A 648 -31.48 -2.23 -10.25
N LEU A 649 -30.43 -3.00 -10.58
CA LEU A 649 -30.08 -3.34 -11.97
C LEU A 649 -31.16 -4.19 -12.65
N PHE A 650 -31.77 -5.12 -11.92
CA PHE A 650 -32.90 -5.92 -12.40
C PHE A 650 -34.12 -5.05 -12.69
N LEU A 651 -34.45 -4.10 -11.82
CA LEU A 651 -35.50 -3.11 -12.09
C LEU A 651 -35.19 -2.24 -13.32
N LEU A 652 -33.93 -1.84 -13.48
CA LEU A 652 -33.46 -1.08 -14.63
C LEU A 652 -33.63 -1.85 -15.95
N PHE A 653 -33.35 -3.17 -15.92
CA PHE A 653 -33.60 -4.06 -17.05
C PHE A 653 -35.09 -4.15 -17.39
N PHE A 654 -35.99 -4.40 -16.41
CA PHE A 654 -37.42 -4.44 -16.64
C PHE A 654 -38.00 -3.09 -17.03
N SER A 655 -37.42 -2.01 -16.52
CA SER A 655 -37.81 -0.67 -16.94
C SER A 655 -37.61 -0.46 -18.45
N THR A 656 -36.46 -0.94 -18.97
CA THR A 656 -36.16 -0.86 -20.41
C THR A 656 -37.12 -1.75 -21.22
N MET A 657 -37.37 -2.97 -20.75
CA MET A 657 -38.30 -3.91 -21.41
C MET A 657 -39.71 -3.33 -21.55
N VAL A 658 -40.28 -2.82 -20.47
CA VAL A 658 -41.63 -2.29 -20.44
C VAL A 658 -41.74 -0.93 -21.13
N THR A 659 -40.75 -0.03 -20.93
CA THR A 659 -40.76 1.30 -21.53
C THR A 659 -40.70 1.25 -23.05
N HIS A 660 -39.96 0.29 -23.62
CA HIS A 660 -39.81 0.16 -25.07
C HIS A 660 -40.68 -0.94 -25.70
N GLU A 661 -41.44 -1.69 -24.88
CA GLU A 661 -42.27 -2.82 -25.31
C GLU A 661 -41.48 -3.93 -26.02
N TYR A 662 -40.26 -4.19 -25.54
CA TYR A 662 -39.41 -5.23 -26.09
C TYR A 662 -39.74 -6.61 -25.52
N SER A 663 -39.50 -7.64 -26.33
CA SER A 663 -39.44 -9.01 -25.83
C SER A 663 -38.23 -9.20 -24.94
N LEU A 664 -38.19 -10.24 -24.11
CA LEU A 664 -37.06 -10.54 -23.23
C LEU A 664 -35.73 -10.62 -23.99
N GLY A 665 -35.70 -11.36 -25.12
CA GLY A 665 -34.48 -11.49 -25.94
C GLY A 665 -34.00 -10.17 -26.54
N ALA A 666 -34.95 -9.33 -27.04
CA ALA A 666 -34.63 -7.99 -27.54
C ALA A 666 -34.08 -7.08 -26.43
N THR A 667 -34.64 -7.17 -25.22
CA THR A 667 -34.19 -6.38 -24.06
C THR A 667 -32.77 -6.76 -23.67
N ILE A 668 -32.40 -8.06 -23.65
CA ILE A 668 -31.03 -8.51 -23.38
C ILE A 668 -30.08 -7.92 -24.43
N GLY A 669 -30.40 -8.05 -25.71
CA GLY A 669 -29.58 -7.51 -26.80
C GLY A 669 -29.37 -6.00 -26.70
N VAL A 670 -30.47 -5.24 -26.48
CA VAL A 670 -30.44 -3.78 -26.32
C VAL A 670 -29.66 -3.38 -25.09
N THR A 671 -29.84 -4.06 -23.95
CA THR A 671 -29.09 -3.77 -22.71
C THR A 671 -27.59 -3.97 -22.90
N LEU A 672 -27.16 -5.05 -23.58
CA LEU A 672 -25.76 -5.25 -23.91
C LEU A 672 -25.21 -4.15 -24.83
N LEU A 673 -25.98 -3.75 -25.84
CA LEU A 673 -25.60 -2.64 -26.73
C LEU A 673 -25.50 -1.30 -25.98
N ILE A 674 -26.39 -1.04 -25.01
CA ILE A 674 -26.31 0.15 -24.14
C ILE A 674 -25.01 0.13 -23.33
N LEU A 675 -24.65 -1.00 -22.71
CA LEU A 675 -23.42 -1.13 -21.95
C LEU A 675 -22.18 -0.90 -22.81
N VAL A 676 -22.15 -1.48 -24.01
CA VAL A 676 -21.07 -1.24 -25.00
C VAL A 676 -21.03 0.25 -25.40
N GLY A 677 -22.20 0.85 -25.67
CA GLY A 677 -22.32 2.27 -25.99
C GLY A 677 -21.82 3.19 -24.86
N ILE A 678 -22.08 2.84 -23.59
CA ILE A 678 -21.54 3.54 -22.43
C ILE A 678 -20.01 3.43 -22.43
N GLY A 679 -19.46 2.22 -22.60
CA GLY A 679 -18.03 2.00 -22.65
C GLY A 679 -17.33 2.82 -23.75
N ILE A 680 -17.87 2.82 -24.96
CA ILE A 680 -17.32 3.61 -26.09
C ILE A 680 -17.40 5.11 -25.77
N THR A 681 -18.55 5.59 -25.26
CA THR A 681 -18.72 7.00 -24.94
C THR A 681 -17.77 7.45 -23.81
N MET A 682 -17.59 6.64 -22.78
CA MET A 682 -16.62 6.90 -21.71
C MET A 682 -15.19 6.95 -22.25
N PHE A 683 -14.83 6.00 -23.11
CA PHE A 683 -13.50 5.96 -23.72
C PHE A 683 -13.21 7.23 -24.52
N ILE A 684 -14.16 7.64 -25.38
CA ILE A 684 -14.05 8.87 -26.17
C ILE A 684 -13.98 10.10 -25.26
N ALA A 685 -14.80 10.16 -24.19
CA ALA A 685 -14.82 11.27 -23.25
C ALA A 685 -13.48 11.37 -22.50
N LEU A 686 -12.88 10.25 -22.07
CA LEU A 686 -11.56 10.22 -21.43
C LEU A 686 -10.46 10.71 -22.39
N LEU A 687 -10.46 10.24 -23.64
CA LEU A 687 -9.52 10.73 -24.65
C LEU A 687 -9.66 12.24 -24.87
N PHE A 688 -10.90 12.73 -24.95
CA PHE A 688 -11.14 14.15 -25.12
C PHE A 688 -10.62 14.97 -23.93
N VAL A 689 -10.90 14.52 -22.69
CA VAL A 689 -10.38 15.16 -21.47
C VAL A 689 -8.87 15.17 -21.46
N ASP A 690 -8.22 14.06 -21.82
CA ASP A 690 -6.75 13.96 -21.87
C ASP A 690 -6.14 14.96 -22.88
N ILE A 691 -6.71 15.05 -24.09
CA ILE A 691 -6.30 16.04 -25.10
C ILE A 691 -6.46 17.48 -24.57
N VAL A 692 -7.58 17.77 -23.90
CA VAL A 692 -7.80 19.11 -23.31
C VAL A 692 -6.80 19.42 -22.21
N LEU A 693 -6.50 18.47 -21.33
CA LEU A 693 -5.49 18.63 -20.27
C LEU A 693 -4.10 18.83 -20.84
N GLN A 694 -3.72 18.08 -21.88
CA GLN A 694 -2.44 18.25 -22.57
C GLN A 694 -2.34 19.64 -23.24
N LEU A 695 -3.46 20.13 -23.83
CA LEU A 695 -3.49 21.49 -24.40
C LEU A 695 -3.26 22.56 -23.31
N PHE A 696 -3.92 22.44 -22.15
CA PHE A 696 -3.70 23.38 -21.05
C PHE A 696 -2.28 23.27 -20.46
N ALA A 697 -1.73 22.08 -20.34
CA ALA A 697 -0.34 21.88 -19.93
C ALA A 697 0.63 22.58 -20.91
N PHE A 698 0.45 22.37 -22.21
CA PHE A 698 1.25 23.04 -23.24
C PHE A 698 1.14 24.57 -23.19
N ILE A 699 -0.08 25.12 -23.05
CA ILE A 699 -0.27 26.59 -22.90
C ILE A 699 0.46 27.08 -21.63
N GLY A 700 0.39 26.32 -20.52
CA GLY A 700 1.09 26.65 -19.29
C GLY A 700 2.62 26.61 -19.41
N GLU A 701 3.17 25.69 -20.20
CA GLU A 701 4.60 25.64 -20.51
C GLU A 701 5.03 26.82 -21.37
N VAL A 702 4.28 27.11 -22.43
CA VAL A 702 4.56 28.31 -23.29
C VAL A 702 4.48 29.58 -22.47
N TYR A 703 3.50 29.72 -21.58
CA TYR A 703 3.41 30.89 -20.71
C TYR A 703 4.63 31.03 -19.78
N ARG A 704 5.05 29.94 -19.16
CA ARG A 704 6.25 29.89 -18.29
C ARG A 704 7.51 30.26 -19.06
N GLU A 705 7.68 29.70 -20.27
CA GLU A 705 8.82 29.99 -21.13
C GLU A 705 8.87 31.49 -21.55
N LEU A 706 7.72 32.07 -21.90
CA LEU A 706 7.61 33.47 -22.22
C LEU A 706 7.87 34.37 -21.01
N ALA A 707 7.34 34.03 -19.84
CA ALA A 707 7.57 34.77 -18.60
C ALA A 707 9.04 34.70 -18.11
N PHE A 708 9.78 33.65 -18.50
CA PHE A 708 11.19 33.51 -18.18
C PHE A 708 12.10 34.30 -19.12
N ARG A 709 11.62 34.66 -20.32
CA ARG A 709 12.36 35.41 -21.34
C ARG A 709 12.08 36.93 -21.34
N LEU A 710 11.01 37.37 -20.65
CA LEU A 710 10.64 38.76 -20.41
C LEU A 710 11.16 39.24 -19.05
#